data_67c6306ead5032070d2d0513ace13261
#
_entry.id   67c6306ead5032070d2d0513ace13261
#
_cell.length_a   1.000
_cell.length_b   1.000
_cell.length_c   1.000
_cell.angle_alpha   90.00
_cell.angle_beta   90.00
_cell.angle_gamma   90.00
#
_symmetry.space_group_name_H-M   'P 1'
#
loop_
_entity.id
_entity.type
_entity.pdbx_description
1 polymer ?
#
loop_
_entity_poly.entity_id
_entity_poly.type
_entity_poly.pdbx_seq_one_letter_code
_entity_poly.pdbx_strand_id
1 'polypeptide(L)'
;MARNHQPAHRTEPRATGSPIPDAWKRRAIVLAIAGVAGIPALHAQEADPGTVPEPEARLAPVQILGDVTATQRLPGSAAVVGRDQLETEGTTDIHQALKTVPGVYVREEDGAGLRPNIGIRAAPPGRSSKVTLMEDNVLIAPAPYSNPAAYYFPTAKRIHEIEVLKGAPLLRHGPQTTGGVINLVSTPIPREREGSIEAVVNDRGGTDVHAMFGDRSGDWSYMIETVQRDGAGFKDIDRSNRDTGYDIQDYVGKLRWEGERQSIETKVQYSEETSNETYLGLTDEDFARDPNRRYGLSEIDQMNNDHLGLSLTHDIDWSDRVRMTTTLYRNEFARNWFKLGGGSAFIDDANQGDASAQRILRGEEDVADLTYRNNNREYVSEGVQTELSMDFGDHWLRAGARYHLDEMDRFQPDDIYDQVNGSLVYQDTIQPTGSNNRFEDAKAWSFWVADEWYVNDRLTANLLLRYEDVETSRTQYGDAQRTVVDSRRSNSSSIWLPGASLTYDVTDRWQVLAGVHRGFAPLGGGATEEQDPETSTNWELGARYQGDNAFVEAIGFYSDFSDFVQNCSIATPCSDGSTSGTFTTGEAVISGLELRTSTSMDLGRFRAPLEASYTYTSAEYSADNAVSGVQKGDRLQAIPRHQFSLRAGLEHGSGWNNYAILKYIDETCSSDGCNRASGGFNRTESLTTLDLVSRYPLGKDTDLFVRATNVLDEQSIISRYPDGARPNEPRTFSVGLKHRF
;
A
#
# COMPACT_ATOMS: atom_id res chain seq x y z
N MET A 1 -20.72 -63.07 10.80
CA MET A 1 -19.94 -62.72 9.60
C MET A 1 -19.67 -61.24 9.66
N ALA A 2 -18.47 -60.89 10.05
CA ALA A 2 -18.00 -59.50 10.22
C ALA A 2 -17.62 -58.94 8.85
N ARG A 3 -18.11 -57.75 8.49
CA ARG A 3 -17.59 -56.97 7.39
C ARG A 3 -16.82 -55.76 7.96
N ASN A 4 -15.52 -55.75 7.70
CA ASN A 4 -14.59 -54.66 7.95
C ASN A 4 -15.01 -53.43 7.15
N HIS A 5 -15.21 -52.29 7.81
CA HIS A 5 -15.14 -50.98 7.19
C HIS A 5 -13.71 -50.45 7.38
N GLN A 6 -12.97 -50.32 6.28
CA GLN A 6 -11.78 -49.48 6.19
C GLN A 6 -12.22 -48.02 6.06
N PRO A 7 -11.54 -47.05 6.71
CA PRO A 7 -11.82 -45.65 6.50
C PRO A 7 -11.28 -45.20 5.13
N ALA A 8 -12.09 -44.47 4.40
CA ALA A 8 -11.74 -43.85 3.13
C ALA A 8 -10.63 -42.83 3.35
N HIS A 9 -9.54 -42.96 2.58
CA HIS A 9 -8.51 -41.95 2.48
C HIS A 9 -9.12 -40.64 1.95
N ARG A 10 -9.04 -39.57 2.76
CA ARG A 10 -9.24 -38.20 2.30
C ARG A 10 -8.15 -37.89 1.26
N THR A 11 -8.51 -37.74 0.02
CA THR A 11 -7.69 -37.08 -0.99
C THR A 11 -7.84 -35.59 -0.79
N GLU A 12 -6.79 -34.94 -0.30
CA GLU A 12 -6.68 -33.48 -0.35
C GLU A 12 -6.80 -33.03 -1.80
N PRO A 13 -7.53 -31.93 -2.10
CA PRO A 13 -7.57 -31.38 -3.43
C PRO A 13 -6.18 -30.83 -3.80
N ARG A 14 -5.53 -31.47 -4.77
CA ARG A 14 -4.31 -30.93 -5.37
C ARG A 14 -4.67 -29.65 -6.09
N ALA A 15 -4.06 -28.53 -5.65
CA ALA A 15 -4.00 -27.30 -6.41
C ALA A 15 -3.41 -27.60 -7.79
N THR A 16 -4.19 -27.36 -8.84
CA THR A 16 -3.74 -27.53 -10.22
C THR A 16 -3.07 -26.23 -10.67
N GLY A 17 -1.74 -26.30 -10.87
CA GLY A 17 -1.05 -25.51 -11.85
C GLY A 17 -0.36 -24.24 -11.38
N SER A 18 0.78 -24.38 -10.74
CA SER A 18 1.88 -23.43 -10.94
C SER A 18 2.90 -24.10 -11.87
N PRO A 19 3.45 -23.41 -12.90
CA PRO A 19 4.45 -24.01 -13.80
C PRO A 19 5.80 -24.28 -13.14
N ILE A 20 6.01 -23.83 -11.90
CA ILE A 20 7.21 -24.13 -11.10
C ILE A 20 6.75 -24.78 -9.79
N PRO A 21 7.14 -26.02 -9.47
CA PRO A 21 6.82 -26.65 -8.20
C PRO A 21 7.36 -25.83 -7.02
N ASP A 22 6.56 -25.59 -5.97
CA ASP A 22 6.90 -24.81 -4.78
C ASP A 22 8.25 -25.21 -4.14
N ALA A 23 8.61 -26.49 -4.24
CA ALA A 23 9.91 -26.99 -3.80
C ALA A 23 11.11 -26.41 -4.58
N TRP A 24 10.92 -25.91 -5.81
CA TRP A 24 11.95 -25.27 -6.60
C TRP A 24 12.09 -23.78 -6.29
N LYS A 25 10.97 -23.08 -6.04
CA LYS A 25 10.98 -21.69 -5.58
C LYS A 25 11.74 -21.58 -4.25
N ARG A 26 11.40 -22.41 -3.27
CA ARG A 26 12.09 -22.47 -1.96
C ARG A 26 13.58 -22.86 -2.08
N ARG A 27 13.95 -23.80 -2.97
CA ARG A 27 15.35 -24.20 -3.18
C ARG A 27 16.17 -23.15 -3.92
N ALA A 28 15.61 -22.43 -4.87
CA ALA A 28 16.32 -21.38 -5.61
C ALA A 28 16.65 -20.19 -4.72
N ILE A 29 15.73 -19.80 -3.82
CA ILE A 29 15.91 -18.69 -2.87
C ILE A 29 16.90 -19.06 -1.77
N VAL A 30 16.81 -20.25 -1.19
CA VAL A 30 17.78 -20.75 -0.20
C VAL A 30 19.16 -20.88 -0.82
N LEU A 31 19.29 -21.27 -2.09
CA LEU A 31 20.57 -21.33 -2.81
C LEU A 31 21.12 -19.93 -3.16
N ALA A 32 20.28 -18.94 -3.49
CA ALA A 32 20.70 -17.57 -3.71
C ALA A 32 21.19 -16.90 -2.41
N ILE A 33 20.49 -17.11 -1.30
CA ILE A 33 20.87 -16.60 0.03
C ILE A 33 22.09 -17.36 0.59
N ALA A 34 22.17 -18.69 0.42
CA ALA A 34 23.31 -19.49 0.84
C ALA A 34 24.58 -19.24 -0.01
N GLY A 35 24.42 -18.81 -1.27
CA GLY A 35 25.53 -18.41 -2.14
C GLY A 35 26.26 -17.16 -1.67
N VAL A 36 25.56 -16.25 -0.99
CA VAL A 36 26.14 -15.02 -0.43
C VAL A 36 26.86 -15.29 0.90
N ALA A 37 26.40 -16.27 1.69
CA ALA A 37 27.03 -16.64 2.97
C ALA A 37 28.37 -17.41 2.85
N GLY A 38 28.77 -17.82 1.65
CA GLY A 38 29.98 -18.62 1.39
C GLY A 38 31.23 -17.85 1.00
N ILE A 39 31.27 -16.52 1.09
CA ILE A 39 32.45 -15.71 0.77
C ILE A 39 33.43 -15.76 1.97
N PRO A 40 34.65 -16.29 1.81
CA PRO A 40 35.61 -16.32 2.91
C PRO A 40 36.04 -14.90 3.28
N ALA A 41 36.05 -14.59 4.59
CA ALA A 41 36.54 -13.35 5.13
C ALA A 41 38.03 -13.13 4.74
N LEU A 42 38.26 -12.26 3.77
CA LEU A 42 39.60 -11.74 3.49
C LEU A 42 39.89 -10.63 4.50
N HIS A 43 40.97 -10.78 5.24
CA HIS A 43 41.43 -9.82 6.23
C HIS A 43 41.75 -8.47 5.55
N ALA A 44 41.05 -7.42 5.90
CA ALA A 44 41.32 -6.06 5.45
C ALA A 44 42.54 -5.49 6.20
N GLN A 45 43.49 -4.94 5.46
CA GLN A 45 44.57 -4.11 5.97
C GLN A 45 44.00 -2.71 6.27
N GLU A 46 44.26 -2.19 7.48
CA GLU A 46 43.89 -0.84 7.88
C GLU A 46 44.46 0.21 6.93
N ALA A 47 43.61 1.03 6.32
CA ALA A 47 44.00 2.20 5.56
C ALA A 47 43.78 3.45 6.43
N ASP A 48 44.79 4.31 6.45
CA ASP A 48 44.87 5.60 7.14
C ASP A 48 43.69 6.56 6.78
N PRO A 49 42.97 7.17 7.72
CA PRO A 49 41.87 8.09 7.41
C PRO A 49 42.38 9.46 6.99
N GLY A 50 42.70 9.61 5.72
CA GLY A 50 42.82 10.91 5.08
C GLY A 50 41.44 11.51 4.88
N THR A 51 41.19 12.70 5.46
CA THR A 51 39.96 13.48 5.29
C THR A 51 39.70 13.82 3.84
N VAL A 52 38.82 13.05 3.18
CA VAL A 52 38.22 13.41 1.91
C VAL A 52 36.99 14.30 2.24
N PRO A 53 36.78 15.45 1.57
CA PRO A 53 35.56 16.24 1.74
C PRO A 53 34.35 15.33 1.39
N GLU A 54 33.35 15.26 2.26
CA GLU A 54 32.10 14.58 1.95
C GLU A 54 31.53 15.15 0.64
N PRO A 55 31.27 14.35 -0.39
CA PRO A 55 30.49 14.81 -1.53
C PRO A 55 29.09 15.14 -1.02
N GLU A 56 28.50 16.23 -1.48
CA GLU A 56 27.11 16.58 -1.24
C GLU A 56 26.26 15.32 -1.40
N ALA A 57 25.38 15.07 -0.42
CA ALA A 57 24.64 13.81 -0.31
C ALA A 57 23.79 13.59 -1.56
N ARG A 58 24.29 12.78 -2.49
CA ARG A 58 23.55 12.37 -3.69
C ARG A 58 22.49 11.38 -3.25
N LEU A 59 21.25 11.57 -3.72
CA LEU A 59 20.17 10.60 -3.49
C LEU A 59 20.58 9.21 -3.94
N ALA A 60 20.26 8.21 -3.14
CA ALA A 60 20.36 6.83 -3.59
C ALA A 60 19.38 6.60 -4.75
N PRO A 61 19.69 5.75 -5.74
CA PRO A 61 18.83 5.50 -6.90
C PRO A 61 17.40 5.08 -6.54
N VAL A 62 17.22 4.50 -5.37
CA VAL A 62 15.95 4.00 -4.84
C VAL A 62 15.08 5.10 -4.19
N GLN A 63 15.66 6.23 -3.83
CA GLN A 63 14.96 7.38 -3.25
C GLN A 63 14.52 8.36 -4.34
N ILE A 64 13.33 8.91 -4.21
CA ILE A 64 12.77 9.91 -5.12
C ILE A 64 12.73 11.31 -4.52
N LEU A 65 12.71 11.42 -3.19
CA LEU A 65 12.69 12.67 -2.44
C LEU A 65 13.95 12.88 -1.59
N GLY A 66 14.49 11.82 -1.02
CA GLY A 66 15.56 11.86 -0.06
C GLY A 66 15.07 11.98 1.38
N ASP A 67 15.50 12.99 2.10
CA ASP A 67 15.13 13.17 3.49
C ASP A 67 13.97 14.17 3.71
N VAL A 68 13.55 14.32 4.96
CA VAL A 68 12.48 15.24 5.36
C VAL A 68 12.84 16.70 4.99
N THR A 69 14.12 17.08 4.99
CA THR A 69 14.55 18.44 4.67
C THR A 69 14.48 18.74 3.17
N ALA A 70 14.66 17.72 2.32
CA ALA A 70 14.48 17.84 0.88
C ALA A 70 13.03 18.19 0.52
N THR A 71 12.05 17.64 1.24
CA THR A 71 10.62 17.95 1.01
C THR A 71 10.28 19.42 1.28
N GLN A 72 11.03 20.07 2.15
CA GLN A 72 10.80 21.48 2.52
C GLN A 72 11.19 22.45 1.43
N ARG A 73 11.98 22.02 0.43
CA ARG A 73 12.43 22.84 -0.70
C ARG A 73 11.83 22.43 -2.03
N LEU A 74 11.19 21.25 -2.07
CA LEU A 74 10.60 20.73 -3.30
C LEU A 74 9.59 21.71 -3.90
N PRO A 75 9.65 22.04 -5.20
CA PRO A 75 8.59 22.76 -5.89
C PRO A 75 7.35 21.87 -6.06
N GLY A 76 6.53 21.76 -5.02
CA GLY A 76 5.35 20.90 -4.94
C GLY A 76 5.15 20.34 -3.55
N SER A 77 4.04 19.62 -3.35
CA SER A 77 3.72 19.00 -2.07
C SER A 77 4.22 17.56 -2.00
N ALA A 78 4.94 17.27 -0.93
CA ALA A 78 5.44 15.92 -0.64
C ALA A 78 5.59 15.72 0.87
N ALA A 79 5.73 14.46 1.28
CA ALA A 79 6.04 14.11 2.66
C ALA A 79 6.97 12.88 2.70
N VAL A 80 7.76 12.80 3.75
CA VAL A 80 8.61 11.66 4.05
C VAL A 80 8.32 11.23 5.49
N VAL A 81 8.10 9.92 5.68
CA VAL A 81 8.11 9.27 6.99
C VAL A 81 9.44 8.52 7.08
N GLY A 82 10.37 9.09 7.82
CA GLY A 82 11.74 8.58 7.88
C GLY A 82 11.90 7.40 8.84
N ARG A 83 13.06 6.74 8.75
CA ARG A 83 13.45 5.58 9.56
C ARG A 83 13.28 5.83 11.07
N ASP A 84 13.75 6.98 11.57
CA ASP A 84 13.70 7.30 13.00
C ASP A 84 12.26 7.28 13.54
N GLN A 85 11.29 7.76 12.76
CA GLN A 85 9.89 7.70 13.13
C GLN A 85 9.39 6.26 13.12
N LEU A 86 9.62 5.50 12.04
CA LEU A 86 9.18 4.11 11.90
C LEU A 86 9.77 3.22 13.01
N GLU A 87 11.05 3.37 13.31
CA GLU A 87 11.72 2.62 14.39
C GLU A 87 11.25 3.03 15.78
N THR A 88 11.11 4.33 16.03
CA THR A 88 10.72 4.84 17.34
C THR A 88 9.30 4.43 17.70
N GLU A 89 8.38 4.49 16.74
CA GLU A 89 7.00 4.07 16.92
C GLU A 89 6.85 2.54 16.92
N GLY A 90 7.89 1.81 16.51
CA GLY A 90 7.87 0.35 16.40
C GLY A 90 6.79 -0.14 15.42
N THR A 91 6.57 0.62 14.34
CA THR A 91 5.50 0.39 13.38
C THR A 91 5.57 -1.01 12.77
N THR A 92 4.50 -1.77 12.88
CA THR A 92 4.31 -3.09 12.25
C THR A 92 3.36 -3.05 11.07
N ASP A 93 2.59 -1.96 10.95
CA ASP A 93 1.63 -1.69 9.90
C ASP A 93 1.92 -0.33 9.25
N ILE A 94 2.30 -0.33 7.96
CA ILE A 94 2.61 0.89 7.17
C ILE A 94 1.42 1.85 7.15
N HIS A 95 0.19 1.34 7.18
CA HIS A 95 -1.03 2.16 7.18
C HIS A 95 -1.08 3.11 8.38
N GLN A 96 -0.60 2.67 9.55
CA GLN A 96 -0.58 3.51 10.74
C GLN A 96 0.40 4.69 10.59
N ALA A 97 1.53 4.48 9.92
CA ALA A 97 2.47 5.55 9.59
C ALA A 97 1.87 6.52 8.55
N LEU A 98 1.24 6.00 7.51
CA LEU A 98 0.61 6.81 6.46
C LEU A 98 -0.52 7.70 6.98
N LYS A 99 -1.24 7.32 8.04
CA LYS A 99 -2.27 8.16 8.67
C LYS A 99 -1.72 9.45 9.28
N THR A 100 -0.42 9.57 9.48
CA THR A 100 0.22 10.80 9.96
C THR A 100 0.55 11.79 8.84
N VAL A 101 0.47 11.35 7.56
CA VAL A 101 0.79 12.16 6.39
C VAL A 101 -0.44 12.96 5.94
N PRO A 102 -0.35 14.31 5.85
CA PRO A 102 -1.46 15.12 5.38
C PRO A 102 -1.91 14.72 3.97
N GLY A 103 -3.22 14.66 3.75
CA GLY A 103 -3.81 14.31 2.46
C GLY A 103 -3.76 12.83 2.09
N VAL A 104 -3.18 11.98 2.94
CA VAL A 104 -3.22 10.51 2.79
C VAL A 104 -4.26 9.96 3.75
N TYR A 105 -5.12 9.10 3.28
CA TYR A 105 -6.07 8.39 4.13
C TYR A 105 -6.07 6.90 3.79
N VAL A 106 -6.40 6.10 4.79
CA VAL A 106 -6.37 4.66 4.70
C VAL A 106 -7.70 4.11 5.19
N ARG A 107 -8.31 3.26 4.39
CA ARG A 107 -9.44 2.45 4.81
C ARG A 107 -8.92 1.10 5.32
N GLU A 108 -8.96 0.92 6.61
CA GLU A 108 -8.60 -0.37 7.22
C GLU A 108 -9.69 -1.42 6.93
N GLU A 109 -9.29 -2.69 6.92
CA GLU A 109 -10.17 -3.79 6.57
C GLU A 109 -10.03 -4.98 7.52
N ASP A 110 -8.81 -5.30 7.89
CA ASP A 110 -8.46 -6.51 8.65
C ASP A 110 -7.97 -6.22 10.08
N GLY A 111 -7.53 -5.00 10.36
CA GLY A 111 -6.93 -4.59 11.63
C GLY A 111 -5.46 -4.96 11.78
N ALA A 112 -4.86 -5.64 10.81
CA ALA A 112 -3.44 -6.05 10.82
C ALA A 112 -2.60 -5.38 9.71
N GLY A 113 -3.24 -4.56 8.85
CA GLY A 113 -2.58 -3.82 7.78
C GLY A 113 -2.17 -4.66 6.57
N LEU A 114 -2.83 -5.80 6.35
CA LEU A 114 -2.45 -6.77 5.31
C LEU A 114 -2.88 -6.32 3.90
N ARG A 115 -3.89 -5.47 3.80
CA ARG A 115 -4.45 -5.06 2.49
C ARG A 115 -4.35 -3.56 2.29
N PRO A 116 -3.61 -3.09 1.27
CA PRO A 116 -3.46 -1.67 1.02
C PRO A 116 -4.75 -1.09 0.43
N ASN A 117 -5.40 -0.22 1.19
CA ASN A 117 -6.50 0.61 0.73
C ASN A 117 -6.14 2.07 1.02
N ILE A 118 -5.28 2.63 0.18
CA ILE A 118 -4.69 3.96 0.36
C ILE A 118 -5.24 4.90 -0.69
N GLY A 119 -5.71 6.06 -0.26
CA GLY A 119 -6.09 7.18 -1.10
C GLY A 119 -5.26 8.42 -0.78
N ILE A 120 -5.06 9.27 -1.78
CA ILE A 120 -4.35 10.54 -1.65
C ILE A 120 -5.22 11.63 -2.27
N ARG A 121 -5.44 12.74 -1.54
CA ARG A 121 -6.24 13.90 -1.98
C ARG A 121 -7.56 13.47 -2.62
N ALA A 122 -8.28 12.57 -1.92
CA ALA A 122 -9.57 12.03 -2.31
C ALA A 122 -9.61 11.12 -3.56
N ALA A 123 -8.48 10.61 -4.02
CA ALA A 123 -8.51 9.41 -4.84
C ALA A 123 -9.09 8.25 -4.01
N PRO A 124 -10.12 7.53 -4.51
CA PRO A 124 -10.74 6.44 -3.74
C PRO A 124 -9.71 5.41 -3.29
N PRO A 125 -9.75 4.97 -2.00
CA PRO A 125 -8.70 4.12 -1.44
C PRO A 125 -8.78 2.66 -1.91
N GLY A 126 -9.87 2.24 -2.54
CA GLY A 126 -10.15 0.84 -2.90
C GLY A 126 -8.98 0.11 -3.56
N ARG A 127 -8.33 -0.80 -2.81
CA ARG A 127 -7.11 -1.53 -3.21
C ARG A 127 -6.01 -0.63 -3.78
N SER A 128 -5.93 0.61 -3.33
CA SER A 128 -4.95 1.64 -3.78
C SER A 128 -4.88 1.82 -5.30
N SER A 129 -5.95 1.49 -6.02
CA SER A 129 -5.96 1.41 -7.49
C SER A 129 -5.77 2.76 -8.19
N LYS A 130 -5.82 3.88 -7.45
CA LYS A 130 -5.60 5.25 -7.93
C LYS A 130 -4.26 5.86 -7.47
N VAL A 131 -3.44 5.08 -6.80
CA VAL A 131 -2.15 5.51 -6.28
C VAL A 131 -1.04 4.69 -6.96
N THR A 132 -0.01 5.37 -7.47
CA THR A 132 1.20 4.69 -7.92
C THR A 132 1.97 4.19 -6.71
N LEU A 133 1.98 2.88 -6.50
CA LEU A 133 2.74 2.23 -5.45
C LEU A 133 4.06 1.70 -5.99
N MET A 134 5.14 2.08 -5.34
CA MET A 134 6.50 1.65 -5.70
C MET A 134 7.25 1.14 -4.46
N GLU A 135 8.20 0.27 -4.71
CA GLU A 135 9.27 -0.08 -3.78
C GLU A 135 10.60 0.09 -4.50
N ASP A 136 11.50 0.90 -3.92
CA ASP A 136 12.78 1.23 -4.53
C ASP A 136 12.63 1.74 -5.99
N ASN A 137 11.63 2.61 -6.22
CA ASN A 137 11.30 3.19 -7.52
C ASN A 137 10.79 2.18 -8.59
N VAL A 138 10.46 0.96 -8.20
CA VAL A 138 9.86 -0.10 -9.04
C VAL A 138 8.39 -0.26 -8.69
N LEU A 139 7.51 -0.37 -9.69
CA LEU A 139 6.07 -0.59 -9.48
C LEU A 139 5.83 -1.93 -8.78
N ILE A 140 5.02 -1.93 -7.70
CA ILE A 140 4.74 -3.14 -6.88
C ILE A 140 3.29 -3.60 -6.90
N ALA A 141 2.35 -2.80 -7.43
CA ALA A 141 1.02 -3.34 -7.68
C ALA A 141 1.14 -4.54 -8.64
N PRO A 142 0.47 -5.66 -8.41
CA PRO A 142 0.69 -6.90 -9.17
C PRO A 142 0.51 -6.75 -10.70
N ALA A 143 -0.43 -5.91 -11.15
CA ALA A 143 -0.62 -5.54 -12.55
C ALA A 143 -1.07 -4.07 -12.63
N PRO A 144 -0.13 -3.11 -12.55
CA PRO A 144 -0.44 -1.69 -12.35
C PRO A 144 -1.20 -1.03 -13.51
N TYR A 145 -1.18 -1.61 -14.69
CA TYR A 145 -1.91 -1.10 -15.87
C TYR A 145 -3.17 -1.94 -16.20
N SER A 146 -3.06 -3.25 -16.31
CA SER A 146 -4.22 -4.09 -16.69
C SER A 146 -5.20 -4.33 -15.56
N ASN A 147 -4.73 -4.41 -14.30
CA ASN A 147 -5.54 -4.67 -13.11
C ASN A 147 -4.94 -3.99 -11.87
N PRO A 148 -5.11 -2.66 -11.69
CA PRO A 148 -4.35 -1.83 -10.76
C PRO A 148 -4.61 -2.10 -9.27
N ALA A 149 -5.51 -3.02 -8.92
CA ALA A 149 -5.81 -3.36 -7.53
C ALA A 149 -4.58 -3.96 -6.83
N ALA A 150 -4.05 -3.27 -5.84
CA ALA A 150 -2.93 -3.73 -5.05
C ALA A 150 -3.37 -4.78 -4.03
N TYR A 151 -2.77 -5.97 -4.10
CA TYR A 151 -2.96 -7.05 -3.13
C TYR A 151 -1.67 -7.45 -2.44
N TYR A 152 -0.52 -7.11 -3.02
CA TYR A 152 0.78 -7.23 -2.39
C TYR A 152 1.17 -5.91 -1.72
N PHE A 153 1.73 -6.01 -0.52
CA PHE A 153 2.32 -4.89 0.21
C PHE A 153 3.47 -5.41 1.09
N PRO A 154 4.64 -4.76 1.08
CA PRO A 154 5.79 -5.21 1.87
C PRO A 154 5.55 -5.04 3.37
N THR A 155 6.21 -5.86 4.18
CA THR A 155 6.17 -5.74 5.65
C THR A 155 6.83 -4.44 6.12
N ALA A 156 6.24 -3.77 7.10
CA ALA A 156 6.69 -2.45 7.57
C ALA A 156 8.12 -2.45 8.09
N LYS A 157 8.54 -3.52 8.74
CA LYS A 157 9.88 -3.62 9.40
C LYS A 157 11.06 -3.59 8.43
N ARG A 158 10.84 -3.94 7.15
CA ARG A 158 11.88 -3.86 6.13
C ARG A 158 11.86 -2.57 5.31
N ILE A 159 10.97 -1.64 5.67
CA ILE A 159 10.89 -0.33 5.06
C ILE A 159 11.69 0.67 5.88
N HIS A 160 12.65 1.29 5.23
CA HIS A 160 13.53 2.30 5.81
C HIS A 160 12.87 3.67 5.82
N GLU A 161 12.12 3.99 4.76
CA GLU A 161 11.52 5.29 4.55
C GLU A 161 10.28 5.17 3.65
N ILE A 162 9.29 6.02 3.88
CA ILE A 162 8.09 6.13 3.04
C ILE A 162 8.06 7.53 2.44
N GLU A 163 8.16 7.62 1.13
CA GLU A 163 8.11 8.87 0.37
C GLU A 163 6.73 9.01 -0.29
N VAL A 164 6.10 10.18 -0.14
CA VAL A 164 4.77 10.48 -0.69
C VAL A 164 4.83 11.75 -1.52
N LEU A 165 4.50 11.66 -2.82
CA LEU A 165 4.40 12.82 -3.72
C LEU A 165 2.95 13.08 -4.09
N LYS A 166 2.55 14.36 -4.06
CA LYS A 166 1.16 14.79 -4.28
C LYS A 166 1.03 15.91 -5.32
N GLY A 167 2.06 16.73 -5.52
CA GLY A 167 2.08 17.84 -6.45
C GLY A 167 2.67 17.49 -7.82
N ALA A 168 2.88 18.49 -8.70
CA ALA A 168 3.36 18.30 -10.06
C ALA A 168 4.60 17.39 -10.24
N PRO A 169 5.58 17.35 -9.30
CA PRO A 169 6.73 16.44 -9.40
C PRO A 169 6.38 14.95 -9.50
N LEU A 170 5.16 14.54 -9.09
CA LEU A 170 4.70 13.16 -9.22
C LEU A 170 4.67 12.66 -10.67
N LEU A 171 4.59 13.57 -11.67
CA LEU A 171 4.54 13.20 -13.09
C LEU A 171 5.81 12.48 -13.59
N ARG A 172 6.93 12.53 -12.86
CA ARG A 172 8.09 11.67 -13.17
C ARG A 172 7.78 10.17 -12.95
N HIS A 173 6.77 9.89 -12.16
CA HIS A 173 6.33 8.56 -11.78
C HIS A 173 4.90 8.31 -12.28
N GLY A 174 4.48 7.12 -12.37
CA GLY A 174 3.14 6.74 -12.86
C GLY A 174 3.03 5.22 -12.89
N PRO A 175 1.89 4.68 -13.29
CA PRO A 175 0.89 5.28 -14.18
C PRO A 175 -0.21 6.10 -13.50
N GLN A 176 -0.51 5.87 -12.23
CA GLN A 176 -1.63 6.49 -11.53
C GLN A 176 -1.21 7.89 -11.03
N THR A 177 -1.49 8.93 -11.80
CA THR A 177 -1.08 10.32 -11.48
C THR A 177 -2.25 11.24 -11.08
N THR A 178 -3.48 10.70 -11.01
CA THR A 178 -4.63 11.43 -10.45
C THR A 178 -4.65 11.42 -8.92
N GLY A 179 -4.14 10.37 -8.29
CA GLY A 179 -4.12 10.24 -6.83
C GLY A 179 -2.81 10.70 -6.20
N GLY A 180 -1.71 10.16 -6.63
CA GLY A 180 -0.39 10.44 -6.05
C GLY A 180 0.54 9.24 -6.14
N VAL A 181 1.74 9.40 -5.57
CA VAL A 181 2.79 8.38 -5.61
C VAL A 181 3.27 8.07 -4.20
N ILE A 182 3.40 6.80 -3.88
CA ILE A 182 4.06 6.31 -2.67
C ILE A 182 5.23 5.44 -3.10
N ASN A 183 6.44 5.80 -2.64
CA ASN A 183 7.62 4.97 -2.78
C ASN A 183 8.06 4.46 -1.41
N LEU A 184 8.15 3.15 -1.27
CA LEU A 184 8.63 2.47 -0.08
C LEU A 184 10.10 2.16 -0.28
N VAL A 185 10.97 2.84 0.45
CA VAL A 185 12.41 2.62 0.38
C VAL A 185 12.75 1.46 1.29
N SER A 186 13.21 0.36 0.74
CA SER A 186 13.60 -0.82 1.51
C SER A 186 14.94 -0.62 2.22
N THR A 187 15.23 -1.39 3.26
CA THR A 187 16.47 -1.32 4.04
C THR A 187 17.69 -1.25 3.11
N PRO A 188 18.51 -0.19 3.19
CA PRO A 188 19.71 -0.05 2.36
C PRO A 188 20.80 -1.02 2.79
N ILE A 189 21.72 -1.33 1.88
CA ILE A 189 22.94 -2.05 2.23
C ILE A 189 23.78 -1.17 3.17
N PRO A 190 24.21 -1.66 4.35
CA PRO A 190 24.98 -0.85 5.28
C PRO A 190 26.38 -0.53 4.72
N ARG A 191 26.92 0.62 5.10
CA ARG A 191 28.25 1.09 4.66
C ARG A 191 29.40 0.33 5.33
N GLU A 192 29.15 -0.18 6.53
CA GLU A 192 30.06 -0.94 7.36
C GLU A 192 29.35 -2.23 7.82
N ARG A 193 30.09 -3.16 8.39
CA ARG A 193 29.50 -4.37 8.95
C ARG A 193 28.49 -4.02 10.04
N GLU A 194 27.25 -4.39 9.80
CA GLU A 194 26.14 -4.12 10.71
C GLU A 194 25.17 -5.30 10.71
N GLY A 195 24.68 -5.65 11.89
CA GLY A 195 23.61 -6.60 12.05
C GLY A 195 22.62 -6.16 13.13
N SER A 196 21.39 -6.58 12.99
CA SER A 196 20.36 -6.35 14.03
C SER A 196 19.36 -7.49 14.08
N ILE A 197 18.86 -7.75 15.26
CA ILE A 197 17.72 -8.63 15.49
C ILE A 197 16.74 -7.92 16.41
N GLU A 198 15.46 -7.94 16.03
CA GLU A 198 14.36 -7.41 16.82
C GLU A 198 13.31 -8.51 16.99
N ALA A 199 12.82 -8.69 18.20
CA ALA A 199 11.72 -9.60 18.50
C ALA A 199 10.67 -8.86 19.33
N VAL A 200 9.41 -8.99 18.94
CA VAL A 200 8.25 -8.36 19.57
C VAL A 200 7.21 -9.43 19.86
N VAL A 201 6.59 -9.33 21.02
CA VAL A 201 5.42 -10.13 21.37
C VAL A 201 4.31 -9.20 21.85
N ASN A 202 3.06 -9.60 21.60
CA ASN A 202 1.89 -8.86 22.08
C ASN A 202 0.99 -9.70 22.99
N ASP A 203 0.07 -9.05 23.67
CA ASP A 203 -0.84 -9.68 24.65
C ASP A 203 -1.91 -10.59 24.03
N ARG A 204 -1.95 -10.71 22.69
CA ARG A 204 -2.84 -11.61 21.93
C ARG A 204 -2.11 -12.79 21.32
N GLY A 205 -0.87 -13.05 21.78
CA GLY A 205 -0.05 -14.15 21.29
C GLY A 205 0.63 -13.88 19.95
N GLY A 206 0.55 -12.66 19.42
CA GLY A 206 1.27 -12.30 18.19
C GLY A 206 2.77 -12.13 18.44
N THR A 207 3.55 -12.51 17.44
CA THR A 207 5.02 -12.38 17.41
C THR A 207 5.49 -11.76 16.11
N ASP A 208 6.43 -10.81 16.21
CA ASP A 208 7.13 -10.25 15.07
C ASP A 208 8.65 -10.42 15.29
N VAL A 209 9.35 -10.97 14.33
CA VAL A 209 10.82 -11.06 14.34
C VAL A 209 11.36 -10.40 13.08
N HIS A 210 12.31 -9.49 13.27
CA HIS A 210 13.05 -8.85 12.18
C HIS A 210 14.54 -9.09 12.40
N ALA A 211 15.25 -9.56 11.39
CA ALA A 211 16.69 -9.72 11.42
C ALA A 211 17.31 -9.22 10.12
N MET A 212 18.40 -8.47 10.26
CA MET A 212 19.17 -7.92 9.14
C MET A 212 20.65 -8.08 9.42
N PHE A 213 21.42 -8.38 8.37
CA PHE A 213 22.87 -8.37 8.38
C PHE A 213 23.41 -7.91 7.04
N GLY A 214 24.42 -7.05 7.06
CA GLY A 214 25.12 -6.63 5.87
C GLY A 214 26.57 -6.30 6.16
N ASP A 215 27.38 -6.30 5.10
CA ASP A 215 28.81 -6.00 5.17
C ASP A 215 29.31 -5.46 3.82
N ARG A 216 30.48 -4.86 3.86
CA ARG A 216 31.21 -4.40 2.69
C ARG A 216 32.63 -5.01 2.67
N SER A 217 33.05 -5.52 1.51
CA SER A 217 34.39 -6.04 1.28
C SER A 217 34.92 -5.55 -0.08
N GLY A 218 35.81 -4.57 -0.03
CA GLY A 218 36.32 -3.92 -1.24
C GLY A 218 35.19 -3.22 -2.02
N ASP A 219 35.05 -3.59 -3.29
CA ASP A 219 34.04 -3.02 -4.20
C ASP A 219 32.66 -3.70 -4.06
N TRP A 220 32.53 -4.72 -3.24
CA TRP A 220 31.30 -5.48 -3.05
C TRP A 220 30.69 -5.18 -1.69
N SER A 221 29.38 -5.00 -1.69
CA SER A 221 28.59 -4.92 -0.47
C SER A 221 27.32 -5.75 -0.61
N TYR A 222 26.84 -6.27 0.52
CA TYR A 222 25.66 -7.13 0.53
C TYR A 222 24.83 -6.91 1.79
N MET A 223 23.55 -7.28 1.70
CA MET A 223 22.62 -7.30 2.82
C MET A 223 21.66 -8.47 2.66
N ILE A 224 21.33 -9.11 3.76
CA ILE A 224 20.25 -10.09 3.89
C ILE A 224 19.32 -9.64 5.02
N GLU A 225 18.02 -9.80 4.80
CA GLU A 225 17.00 -9.36 5.75
C GLU A 225 15.82 -10.33 5.74
N THR A 226 15.22 -10.54 6.90
CA THR A 226 13.98 -11.31 7.03
C THR A 226 13.05 -10.68 8.05
N VAL A 227 11.75 -10.73 7.76
CA VAL A 227 10.68 -10.40 8.69
C VAL A 227 9.75 -11.61 8.79
N GLN A 228 9.49 -12.05 10.01
CA GLN A 228 8.58 -13.15 10.33
C GLN A 228 7.49 -12.60 11.24
N ARG A 229 6.22 -12.70 10.82
CA ARG A 229 5.07 -12.19 11.58
C ARG A 229 4.05 -13.28 11.75
N ASP A 230 3.65 -13.52 12.97
CA ASP A 230 2.58 -14.46 13.34
C ASP A 230 1.61 -13.78 14.31
N GLY A 231 0.32 -13.97 14.12
CA GLY A 231 -0.70 -13.39 14.98
C GLY A 231 -1.99 -14.19 14.95
N ALA A 232 -2.58 -14.44 16.11
CA ALA A 232 -3.86 -15.15 16.22
C ALA A 232 -5.09 -14.31 15.82
N GLY A 233 -4.90 -13.01 15.54
CA GLY A 233 -5.99 -12.08 15.28
C GLY A 233 -6.69 -11.64 16.57
N PHE A 234 -7.87 -11.01 16.44
CA PHE A 234 -8.61 -10.49 17.60
C PHE A 234 -10.12 -10.79 17.54
N LYS A 235 -10.57 -11.52 16.54
CA LYS A 235 -11.99 -11.87 16.37
C LYS A 235 -12.23 -13.31 16.78
N ASP A 236 -13.39 -13.54 17.37
CA ASP A 236 -13.87 -14.87 17.76
C ASP A 236 -14.88 -15.40 16.74
N ILE A 237 -14.58 -16.55 16.12
CA ILE A 237 -15.45 -17.17 15.13
C ILE A 237 -16.53 -17.98 15.84
N ASP A 238 -17.79 -17.70 15.51
CA ASP A 238 -18.93 -18.44 16.08
C ASP A 238 -18.77 -19.96 15.93
N ARG A 239 -18.89 -20.70 17.03
CA ARG A 239 -18.85 -22.19 17.07
C ARG A 239 -17.54 -22.80 16.53
N SER A 240 -16.47 -22.05 16.46
CA SER A 240 -15.17 -22.51 15.97
C SER A 240 -14.06 -22.23 16.98
N ASN A 241 -12.99 -23.02 16.92
CA ASN A 241 -11.75 -22.79 17.65
C ASN A 241 -10.61 -22.30 16.71
N ARG A 242 -10.93 -21.99 15.45
CA ARG A 242 -9.93 -21.43 14.52
C ARG A 242 -9.68 -19.98 14.90
N ASP A 243 -8.42 -19.57 14.77
CA ASP A 243 -8.03 -18.17 14.91
C ASP A 243 -8.40 -17.34 13.66
N THR A 244 -8.31 -16.04 13.79
CA THR A 244 -8.55 -15.07 12.72
C THR A 244 -7.26 -14.33 12.33
N GLY A 245 -6.13 -14.98 12.55
CA GLY A 245 -4.81 -14.40 12.41
C GLY A 245 -4.14 -14.62 11.08
N TYR A 246 -2.83 -14.48 11.11
CA TYR A 246 -1.97 -14.53 9.92
C TYR A 246 -0.59 -15.09 10.26
N ASP A 247 0.05 -15.67 9.25
CA ASP A 247 1.48 -16.01 9.19
C ASP A 247 2.07 -15.34 7.94
N ILE A 248 3.13 -14.55 8.12
CA ILE A 248 3.81 -13.83 7.04
C ILE A 248 5.31 -14.04 7.16
N GLN A 249 5.93 -14.42 6.06
CA GLN A 249 7.36 -14.60 5.93
C GLN A 249 7.86 -13.71 4.79
N ASP A 250 8.82 -12.83 5.08
CA ASP A 250 9.39 -11.89 4.11
C ASP A 250 10.91 -11.96 4.15
N TYR A 251 11.55 -12.07 2.99
CA TYR A 251 12.99 -12.24 2.81
C TYR A 251 13.50 -11.30 1.73
N VAL A 252 14.60 -10.62 2.00
CA VAL A 252 15.27 -9.73 1.05
C VAL A 252 16.77 -10.03 1.02
N GLY A 253 17.34 -10.08 -0.17
CA GLY A 253 18.77 -10.11 -0.39
C GLY A 253 19.19 -9.02 -1.37
N LYS A 254 20.21 -8.25 -1.03
CA LYS A 254 20.81 -7.24 -1.91
C LYS A 254 22.29 -7.51 -2.08
N LEU A 255 22.78 -7.35 -3.30
CA LEU A 255 24.21 -7.43 -3.65
C LEU A 255 24.55 -6.25 -4.54
N ARG A 256 25.57 -5.50 -4.17
CA ARG A 256 26.03 -4.32 -4.93
C ARG A 256 27.51 -4.43 -5.21
N TRP A 257 27.87 -4.13 -6.44
CA TRP A 257 29.23 -3.85 -6.87
C TRP A 257 29.40 -2.37 -7.17
N GLU A 258 30.49 -1.78 -6.71
CA GLU A 258 30.83 -0.36 -6.91
C GLU A 258 32.17 -0.25 -7.61
N GLY A 259 32.17 0.32 -8.83
CA GLY A 259 33.36 0.77 -9.55
C GLY A 259 33.59 2.28 -9.40
N GLU A 260 34.61 2.82 -10.07
CA GLU A 260 34.96 4.23 -9.93
C GLU A 260 33.82 5.20 -10.33
N ARG A 261 33.05 4.89 -11.38
CA ARG A 261 31.99 5.73 -11.94
C ARG A 261 30.70 4.99 -12.21
N GLN A 262 30.54 3.79 -11.70
CA GLN A 262 29.34 3.01 -11.91
C GLN A 262 29.12 2.04 -10.75
N SER A 263 27.87 1.66 -10.56
CA SER A 263 27.51 0.60 -9.64
C SER A 263 26.40 -0.27 -10.21
N ILE A 264 26.38 -1.53 -9.79
CA ILE A 264 25.32 -2.47 -10.13
C ILE A 264 24.78 -3.04 -8.82
N GLU A 265 23.50 -2.89 -8.60
CA GLU A 265 22.78 -3.48 -7.46
C GLU A 265 21.75 -4.49 -7.95
N THR A 266 21.78 -5.67 -7.37
CA THR A 266 20.74 -6.70 -7.57
C THR A 266 19.99 -6.88 -6.27
N LYS A 267 18.65 -6.88 -6.36
CA LYS A 267 17.74 -7.17 -5.26
C LYS A 267 16.90 -8.38 -5.61
N VAL A 268 16.78 -9.29 -4.67
CA VAL A 268 15.87 -10.44 -4.69
C VAL A 268 15.01 -10.37 -3.46
N GLN A 269 13.70 -10.47 -3.61
CA GLN A 269 12.77 -10.51 -2.50
C GLN A 269 11.74 -11.61 -2.69
N TYR A 270 11.35 -12.24 -1.59
CA TYR A 270 10.29 -13.24 -1.56
C TYR A 270 9.44 -13.05 -0.32
N SER A 271 8.14 -13.09 -0.49
CA SER A 271 7.22 -13.11 0.64
C SER A 271 6.14 -14.17 0.45
N GLU A 272 5.67 -14.71 1.56
CA GLU A 272 4.57 -15.67 1.64
C GLU A 272 3.64 -15.24 2.77
N GLU A 273 2.33 -15.32 2.54
CA GLU A 273 1.31 -14.99 3.52
C GLU A 273 0.21 -16.04 3.52
N THR A 274 -0.18 -16.48 4.71
CA THR A 274 -1.46 -17.10 4.98
C THR A 274 -2.19 -16.25 6.00
N SER A 275 -3.42 -15.80 5.66
CA SER A 275 -4.24 -15.02 6.60
C SER A 275 -5.69 -15.51 6.59
N ASN A 276 -6.28 -15.67 7.78
CA ASN A 276 -7.65 -16.13 7.96
C ASN A 276 -8.64 -14.96 7.82
N GLU A 277 -8.49 -14.19 6.73
CA GLU A 277 -9.33 -13.04 6.45
C GLU A 277 -10.62 -13.41 5.73
N THR A 278 -11.66 -12.62 5.96
CA THR A 278 -12.98 -12.76 5.34
C THR A 278 -13.47 -11.45 4.73
N TYR A 279 -14.37 -11.54 3.77
CA TYR A 279 -15.18 -10.41 3.32
C TYR A 279 -16.40 -10.17 4.23
N LEU A 280 -16.87 -11.18 4.93
CA LEU A 280 -18.07 -11.09 5.75
C LEU A 280 -17.78 -10.30 7.03
N GLY A 281 -18.35 -9.10 7.14
CA GLY A 281 -18.44 -8.29 8.35
C GLY A 281 -19.67 -8.63 9.18
N LEU A 282 -20.08 -7.71 10.04
CA LEU A 282 -21.21 -7.86 10.94
C LEU A 282 -22.42 -7.02 10.49
N THR A 283 -23.61 -7.41 10.94
CA THR A 283 -24.75 -6.49 10.99
C THR A 283 -24.49 -5.41 12.03
N ASP A 284 -25.13 -4.24 11.93
CA ASP A 284 -24.97 -3.16 12.91
C ASP A 284 -25.43 -3.60 14.32
N GLU A 285 -26.44 -4.45 14.39
CA GLU A 285 -26.93 -5.01 15.67
C GLU A 285 -25.89 -5.90 16.35
N ASP A 286 -25.26 -6.80 15.59
CA ASP A 286 -24.25 -7.71 16.14
C ASP A 286 -22.93 -6.99 16.41
N PHE A 287 -22.56 -5.98 15.59
CA PHE A 287 -21.43 -5.12 15.86
C PHE A 287 -21.59 -4.35 17.19
N ALA A 288 -22.74 -3.77 17.43
CA ALA A 288 -23.05 -3.06 18.68
C ALA A 288 -23.02 -3.96 19.93
N ARG A 289 -23.23 -5.26 19.77
CA ARG A 289 -23.15 -6.24 20.87
C ARG A 289 -21.74 -6.71 21.12
N ASP A 290 -21.02 -7.04 20.04
CA ASP A 290 -19.67 -7.57 20.08
C ASP A 290 -18.95 -7.28 18.75
N PRO A 291 -18.14 -6.20 18.67
CA PRO A 291 -17.42 -5.84 17.45
C PRO A 291 -16.34 -6.87 17.07
N ASN A 292 -15.90 -7.73 18.00
CA ASN A 292 -14.88 -8.74 17.77
C ASN A 292 -15.47 -10.10 17.31
N ARG A 293 -16.79 -10.20 17.21
CA ARG A 293 -17.47 -11.38 16.67
C ARG A 293 -17.12 -11.59 15.18
N ARG A 294 -17.07 -12.85 14.76
CA ARG A 294 -17.04 -13.27 13.36
C ARG A 294 -18.04 -14.42 13.14
N TYR A 295 -18.90 -14.29 12.14
CA TYR A 295 -19.89 -15.32 11.83
C TYR A 295 -19.24 -16.64 11.40
N GLY A 296 -19.80 -17.78 11.84
CA GLY A 296 -19.35 -19.11 11.47
C GLY A 296 -19.42 -19.42 9.97
N LEU A 297 -20.27 -18.71 9.21
CA LEU A 297 -20.29 -18.77 7.74
C LEU A 297 -18.94 -18.45 7.11
N SER A 298 -18.09 -17.70 7.75
CA SER A 298 -16.75 -17.34 7.26
C SER A 298 -15.61 -18.14 7.91
N GLU A 299 -15.92 -19.21 8.64
CA GLU A 299 -14.92 -20.03 9.35
C GLU A 299 -13.81 -20.56 8.44
N ILE A 300 -14.16 -20.91 7.19
CA ILE A 300 -13.23 -21.50 6.23
C ILE A 300 -12.57 -20.46 5.31
N ASP A 301 -12.90 -19.17 5.45
CA ASP A 301 -12.32 -18.12 4.64
C ASP A 301 -10.83 -17.97 4.96
N GLN A 302 -10.00 -17.92 3.90
CA GLN A 302 -8.56 -17.82 4.04
C GLN A 302 -7.94 -17.21 2.77
N MET A 303 -6.98 -16.32 2.95
CA MET A 303 -6.11 -15.79 1.91
C MET A 303 -4.76 -16.48 1.99
N ASN A 304 -4.27 -16.95 0.85
CA ASN A 304 -2.91 -17.42 0.65
C ASN A 304 -2.29 -16.64 -0.50
N ASN A 305 -1.09 -16.12 -0.33
CA ASN A 305 -0.37 -15.47 -1.42
C ASN A 305 1.14 -15.67 -1.31
N ASP A 306 1.81 -15.54 -2.44
CA ASP A 306 3.26 -15.47 -2.54
C ASP A 306 3.67 -14.39 -3.55
N HIS A 307 4.80 -13.75 -3.29
CA HIS A 307 5.41 -12.73 -4.13
C HIS A 307 6.90 -13.00 -4.32
N LEU A 308 7.37 -12.94 -5.57
CA LEU A 308 8.78 -12.96 -5.92
C LEU A 308 9.11 -11.68 -6.69
N GLY A 309 10.05 -10.89 -6.18
CA GLY A 309 10.53 -9.67 -6.82
C GLY A 309 12.03 -9.77 -7.15
N LEU A 310 12.36 -9.36 -8.37
CA LEU A 310 13.74 -9.29 -8.86
C LEU A 310 13.97 -7.91 -9.45
N SER A 311 15.07 -7.25 -9.09
CA SER A 311 15.52 -6.03 -9.78
C SER A 311 17.04 -6.00 -9.93
N LEU A 312 17.47 -5.36 -11.03
CA LEU A 312 18.87 -5.06 -11.31
C LEU A 312 18.96 -3.58 -11.68
N THR A 313 19.64 -2.80 -10.86
CA THR A 313 19.84 -1.37 -11.07
C THR A 313 21.31 -1.10 -11.42
N HIS A 314 21.54 -0.46 -12.55
CA HIS A 314 22.85 0.02 -13.00
C HIS A 314 22.87 1.55 -12.98
N ASP A 315 23.77 2.10 -12.18
CA ASP A 315 24.08 3.53 -12.15
C ASP A 315 25.42 3.77 -12.82
N ILE A 316 25.47 4.79 -13.68
CA ILE A 316 26.71 5.23 -14.32
C ILE A 316 26.81 6.75 -14.34
N ASP A 317 27.92 7.27 -13.82
CA ASP A 317 28.33 8.68 -13.93
C ASP A 317 29.15 8.87 -15.21
N TRP A 318 28.51 9.26 -16.31
CA TRP A 318 29.18 9.60 -17.57
C TRP A 318 30.16 10.77 -17.40
N SER A 319 29.80 11.70 -16.52
CA SER A 319 30.63 12.81 -16.05
C SER A 319 30.16 13.24 -14.67
N ASP A 320 30.84 14.21 -14.05
CA ASP A 320 30.43 14.77 -12.76
C ASP A 320 29.05 15.47 -12.81
N ARG A 321 28.54 15.74 -14.03
CA ARG A 321 27.26 16.43 -14.28
C ARG A 321 26.21 15.57 -14.96
N VAL A 322 26.55 14.35 -15.37
CA VAL A 322 25.64 13.48 -16.13
C VAL A 322 25.65 12.08 -15.54
N ARG A 323 24.52 11.69 -15.00
CA ARG A 323 24.26 10.35 -14.46
C ARG A 323 23.14 9.67 -15.22
N MET A 324 23.26 8.38 -15.43
CA MET A 324 22.19 7.53 -15.94
C MET A 324 21.94 6.37 -14.99
N THR A 325 20.69 6.20 -14.62
CA THR A 325 20.21 5.04 -13.84
C THR A 325 19.31 4.18 -14.72
N THR A 326 19.59 2.88 -14.79
CA THR A 326 18.76 1.92 -15.55
C THR A 326 18.39 0.77 -14.63
N THR A 327 17.08 0.48 -14.51
CA THR A 327 16.55 -0.62 -13.71
C THR A 327 15.79 -1.60 -14.59
N LEU A 328 16.16 -2.88 -14.50
CA LEU A 328 15.40 -4.02 -15.01
C LEU A 328 14.66 -4.63 -13.82
N TYR A 329 13.41 -5.00 -13.99
CA TYR A 329 12.63 -5.59 -12.90
C TYR A 329 11.61 -6.62 -13.40
N ARG A 330 11.30 -7.56 -12.50
CA ARG A 330 10.24 -8.55 -12.67
C ARG A 330 9.65 -8.90 -11.30
N ASN A 331 8.32 -8.85 -11.21
CA ASN A 331 7.55 -9.28 -10.05
C ASN A 331 6.58 -10.36 -10.48
N GLU A 332 6.50 -11.42 -9.71
CA GLU A 332 5.50 -12.48 -9.84
C GLU A 332 4.70 -12.50 -8.53
N PHE A 333 3.38 -12.51 -8.65
CA PHE A 333 2.49 -12.58 -7.51
C PHE A 333 1.38 -13.58 -7.77
N ALA A 334 1.21 -14.53 -6.87
CA ALA A 334 0.11 -15.47 -6.92
C ALA A 334 -0.73 -15.36 -5.64
N ARG A 335 -2.04 -15.50 -5.77
CA ARG A 335 -2.94 -15.51 -4.63
C ARG A 335 -4.15 -16.40 -4.85
N ASN A 336 -4.61 -17.02 -3.77
CA ASN A 336 -5.94 -17.57 -3.66
C ASN A 336 -6.63 -17.03 -2.41
N TRP A 337 -7.68 -16.26 -2.58
CA TRP A 337 -8.54 -15.87 -1.47
C TRP A 337 -9.82 -16.71 -1.52
N PHE A 338 -9.80 -17.81 -0.79
CA PHE A 338 -10.98 -18.66 -0.59
C PHE A 338 -11.93 -17.97 0.38
N LYS A 339 -13.18 -17.72 -0.03
CA LYS A 339 -14.11 -16.96 0.79
C LYS A 339 -15.55 -17.06 0.34
N LEU A 340 -16.48 -16.81 1.28
CA LEU A 340 -17.91 -16.67 0.99
C LEU A 340 -18.14 -15.56 -0.04
N GLY A 341 -18.96 -15.84 -1.05
CA GLY A 341 -19.50 -14.87 -2.01
C GLY A 341 -20.95 -14.52 -1.67
N GLY A 342 -21.35 -13.27 -1.99
CA GLY A 342 -22.74 -12.84 -1.77
C GLY A 342 -23.13 -12.59 -0.31
N GLY A 343 -22.16 -12.51 0.60
CA GLY A 343 -22.40 -12.23 2.02
C GLY A 343 -23.10 -10.89 2.27
N SER A 344 -22.92 -9.91 1.40
CA SER A 344 -23.59 -8.60 1.47
C SER A 344 -25.10 -8.73 1.51
N ALA A 345 -25.72 -9.64 0.73
CA ALA A 345 -27.16 -9.80 0.70
C ALA A 345 -27.72 -10.18 2.08
N PHE A 346 -27.08 -11.15 2.77
CA PHE A 346 -27.51 -11.53 4.13
C PHE A 346 -27.35 -10.39 5.13
N ILE A 347 -26.26 -9.60 5.03
CA ILE A 347 -26.02 -8.45 5.89
C ILE A 347 -27.06 -7.36 5.65
N ASP A 348 -27.35 -7.04 4.39
CA ASP A 348 -28.28 -5.98 4.01
C ASP A 348 -29.71 -6.34 4.42
N ASP A 349 -30.16 -7.58 4.15
CA ASP A 349 -31.48 -8.06 4.52
C ASP A 349 -31.64 -8.07 6.05
N ALA A 350 -30.66 -8.56 6.79
CA ALA A 350 -30.70 -8.56 8.25
C ALA A 350 -30.72 -7.15 8.84
N ASN A 351 -29.93 -6.21 8.30
CA ASN A 351 -29.94 -4.81 8.69
C ASN A 351 -31.28 -4.12 8.39
N GLN A 352 -32.02 -4.58 7.37
CA GLN A 352 -33.37 -4.14 7.05
C GLN A 352 -34.46 -4.83 7.89
N GLY A 353 -34.07 -5.76 8.76
CA GLY A 353 -34.97 -6.40 9.72
C GLY A 353 -35.45 -7.80 9.30
N ASP A 354 -34.83 -8.43 8.29
CA ASP A 354 -35.12 -9.82 7.96
C ASP A 354 -34.57 -10.78 9.04
N ALA A 355 -35.48 -11.39 9.78
CA ALA A 355 -35.15 -12.30 10.87
C ALA A 355 -34.56 -13.63 10.38
N SER A 356 -34.85 -14.09 9.15
CA SER A 356 -34.27 -15.29 8.56
C SER A 356 -32.81 -15.06 8.22
N ALA A 357 -32.50 -13.97 7.51
CA ALA A 357 -31.12 -13.58 7.21
C ALA A 357 -30.28 -13.45 8.49
N GLN A 358 -30.82 -12.84 9.55
CA GLN A 358 -30.14 -12.72 10.84
C GLN A 358 -29.85 -14.08 11.48
N ARG A 359 -30.80 -15.04 11.42
CA ARG A 359 -30.60 -16.40 11.96
C ARG A 359 -29.61 -17.21 11.12
N ILE A 360 -29.65 -17.06 9.78
CA ILE A 360 -28.67 -17.67 8.87
C ILE A 360 -27.25 -17.22 9.23
N LEU A 361 -27.03 -15.89 9.35
CA LEU A 361 -25.74 -15.33 9.75
C LEU A 361 -25.25 -15.90 11.08
N ARG A 362 -26.15 -16.04 12.06
CA ARG A 362 -25.83 -16.60 13.38
C ARG A 362 -25.74 -18.13 13.41
N GLY A 363 -26.01 -18.82 12.28
CA GLY A 363 -26.01 -20.29 12.17
C GLY A 363 -27.13 -20.96 12.92
N GLU A 364 -28.22 -20.26 13.13
CA GLU A 364 -29.44 -20.72 13.82
C GLU A 364 -30.51 -21.22 12.83
N GLU A 365 -30.29 -20.96 11.52
CA GLU A 365 -31.14 -21.41 10.43
C GLU A 365 -30.29 -22.00 9.30
N ASP A 366 -30.73 -23.10 8.74
CA ASP A 366 -30.07 -23.80 7.65
C ASP A 366 -30.26 -23.02 6.34
N VAL A 367 -29.25 -23.03 5.49
CA VAL A 367 -29.30 -22.46 4.14
C VAL A 367 -28.47 -23.30 3.18
N ALA A 368 -29.01 -23.54 2.01
CA ALA A 368 -28.34 -24.28 0.92
C ALA A 368 -27.66 -23.35 -0.08
N ASP A 369 -26.82 -23.95 -0.91
CA ASP A 369 -26.19 -23.34 -2.08
C ASP A 369 -25.32 -22.09 -1.79
N LEU A 370 -24.67 -22.05 -0.62
CA LEU A 370 -23.68 -21.02 -0.33
C LEU A 370 -22.46 -21.16 -1.24
N THR A 371 -22.10 -20.08 -1.91
CA THR A 371 -20.98 -20.03 -2.86
C THR A 371 -19.71 -19.56 -2.16
N TYR A 372 -18.68 -20.43 -2.12
CA TYR A 372 -17.33 -20.05 -1.67
C TYR A 372 -16.40 -20.00 -2.86
N ARG A 373 -15.88 -18.82 -3.14
CA ARG A 373 -15.02 -18.59 -4.31
C ARG A 373 -13.56 -18.84 -4.01
N ASN A 374 -12.93 -19.71 -4.79
CA ASN A 374 -11.49 -19.76 -4.92
C ASN A 374 -11.04 -18.57 -5.76
N ASN A 375 -10.79 -17.40 -5.14
CA ASN A 375 -10.42 -16.20 -5.86
C ASN A 375 -8.94 -16.25 -6.27
N ASN A 376 -8.63 -17.24 -7.13
CA ASN A 376 -7.31 -17.58 -7.60
C ASN A 376 -6.87 -16.71 -8.77
N ARG A 377 -5.69 -16.09 -8.63
CA ARG A 377 -5.08 -15.25 -9.67
C ARG A 377 -3.57 -15.34 -9.61
N GLU A 378 -2.96 -15.31 -10.78
CA GLU A 378 -1.51 -15.19 -10.96
C GLU A 378 -1.22 -13.93 -11.75
N TYR A 379 -0.14 -13.23 -11.39
CA TYR A 379 0.25 -11.97 -12.00
C TYR A 379 1.73 -11.97 -12.32
N VAL A 380 2.08 -11.34 -13.43
CA VAL A 380 3.45 -11.01 -13.80
C VAL A 380 3.52 -9.54 -14.15
N SER A 381 4.52 -8.85 -13.64
CA SER A 381 4.78 -7.44 -13.90
C SER A 381 6.27 -7.25 -14.13
N GLU A 382 6.67 -6.81 -15.32
CA GLU A 382 8.07 -6.69 -15.68
C GLU A 382 8.34 -5.46 -16.55
N GLY A 383 9.60 -5.01 -16.56
CA GLY A 383 9.94 -3.87 -17.38
C GLY A 383 11.38 -3.43 -17.29
N VAL A 384 11.66 -2.41 -18.07
CA VAL A 384 12.91 -1.65 -18.05
C VAL A 384 12.59 -0.17 -17.94
N GLN A 385 13.27 0.52 -17.04
CA GLN A 385 13.21 1.97 -16.93
C GLN A 385 14.61 2.55 -16.91
N THR A 386 14.77 3.73 -17.52
CA THR A 386 16.03 4.48 -17.51
C THR A 386 15.75 5.95 -17.29
N GLU A 387 16.58 6.61 -16.49
CA GLU A 387 16.55 8.06 -16.29
C GLU A 387 17.96 8.62 -16.44
N LEU A 388 18.08 9.66 -17.25
CA LEU A 388 19.28 10.48 -17.44
C LEU A 388 19.09 11.78 -16.64
N SER A 389 19.99 12.06 -15.72
CA SER A 389 20.03 13.27 -14.90
C SER A 389 21.23 14.11 -15.30
N MET A 390 21.00 15.39 -15.56
CA MET A 390 22.01 16.32 -16.11
C MET A 390 21.98 17.64 -15.35
N ASP A 391 23.12 18.03 -14.82
CA ASP A 391 23.34 19.35 -14.17
C ASP A 391 23.97 20.34 -15.15
N PHE A 392 23.24 21.39 -15.48
CA PHE A 392 23.70 22.48 -16.34
C PHE A 392 23.85 23.82 -15.56
N GLY A 393 24.07 23.74 -14.25
CA GLY A 393 24.21 24.90 -13.37
C GLY A 393 22.84 25.37 -12.86
N ASP A 394 22.20 26.32 -13.58
CA ASP A 394 20.86 26.79 -13.16
C ASP A 394 19.72 25.82 -13.50
N HIS A 395 20.01 24.70 -14.19
CA HIS A 395 19.04 23.69 -14.62
C HIS A 395 19.48 22.31 -14.18
N TRP A 396 18.58 21.59 -13.51
CA TRP A 396 18.71 20.16 -13.27
C TRP A 396 17.69 19.41 -14.10
N LEU A 397 18.13 18.97 -15.28
CA LEU A 397 17.30 18.28 -16.25
C LEU A 397 17.32 16.78 -16.00
N ARG A 398 16.12 16.17 -15.97
CA ARG A 398 15.91 14.72 -15.89
C ARG A 398 15.04 14.28 -17.06
N ALA A 399 15.48 13.27 -17.79
CA ALA A 399 14.74 12.68 -18.89
C ALA A 399 14.75 11.16 -18.76
N GLY A 400 13.62 10.54 -18.92
CA GLY A 400 13.54 9.09 -18.75
C GLY A 400 12.51 8.42 -19.63
N ALA A 401 12.62 7.12 -19.68
CA ALA A 401 11.70 6.22 -20.39
C ALA A 401 11.47 4.94 -19.59
N ARG A 402 10.27 4.38 -19.69
CA ARG A 402 9.91 3.06 -19.16
C ARG A 402 9.12 2.28 -20.20
N TYR A 403 9.50 1.03 -20.39
CA TYR A 403 8.70 0.02 -21.05
C TYR A 403 8.23 -1.00 -20.01
N HIS A 404 6.94 -1.21 -19.95
CA HIS A 404 6.31 -2.06 -18.93
C HIS A 404 5.34 -3.04 -19.56
N LEU A 405 5.35 -4.26 -19.04
CA LEU A 405 4.40 -5.32 -19.36
C LEU A 405 3.80 -5.82 -18.05
N ASP A 406 2.49 -6.02 -18.02
CA ASP A 406 1.84 -6.76 -16.94
C ASP A 406 0.76 -7.70 -17.44
N GLU A 407 0.55 -8.78 -16.71
CA GLU A 407 -0.40 -9.84 -17.01
C GLU A 407 -1.13 -10.29 -15.76
N MET A 408 -2.40 -10.67 -15.91
CA MET A 408 -3.19 -11.31 -14.87
C MET A 408 -3.94 -12.50 -15.43
N ASP A 409 -3.62 -13.69 -14.93
CA ASP A 409 -4.40 -14.91 -15.15
C ASP A 409 -5.39 -15.12 -14.00
N ARG A 410 -6.65 -15.28 -14.34
CA ARG A 410 -7.74 -15.48 -13.39
C ARG A 410 -8.47 -16.78 -13.69
N PHE A 411 -8.42 -17.71 -12.72
CA PHE A 411 -9.14 -18.98 -12.79
C PHE A 411 -9.81 -19.25 -11.43
N GLN A 412 -11.11 -18.98 -11.30
CA GLN A 412 -11.82 -18.89 -10.03
C GLN A 412 -13.01 -19.85 -9.98
N PRO A 413 -12.80 -21.13 -9.61
CA PRO A 413 -13.91 -22.06 -9.34
C PRO A 413 -14.66 -21.63 -8.07
N ASP A 414 -15.93 -21.98 -8.02
CA ASP A 414 -16.80 -21.77 -6.88
C ASP A 414 -17.13 -23.13 -6.23
N ASP A 415 -16.81 -23.27 -4.93
CA ASP A 415 -17.22 -24.42 -4.14
C ASP A 415 -18.56 -24.12 -3.47
N ILE A 416 -19.48 -25.06 -3.56
CA ILE A 416 -20.84 -24.96 -3.02
C ILE A 416 -20.92 -25.67 -1.68
N TYR A 417 -21.45 -25.00 -0.70
CA TYR A 417 -21.68 -25.51 0.65
C TYR A 417 -23.11 -25.28 1.10
N ASP A 418 -23.62 -26.18 1.94
CA ASP A 418 -24.83 -25.93 2.72
C ASP A 418 -24.44 -25.64 4.18
N GLN A 419 -25.12 -24.68 4.82
CA GLN A 419 -25.12 -24.57 6.27
C GLN A 419 -26.19 -25.48 6.84
N VAL A 420 -25.80 -26.46 7.63
CA VAL A 420 -26.69 -27.40 8.31
C VAL A 420 -26.39 -27.41 9.81
N ASN A 421 -27.36 -27.06 10.63
CA ASN A 421 -27.18 -26.89 12.09
C ASN A 421 -25.95 -26.01 12.43
N GLY A 422 -25.71 -24.93 11.66
CA GLY A 422 -24.62 -24.00 11.85
C GLY A 422 -23.24 -24.51 11.42
N SER A 423 -23.14 -25.65 10.74
CA SER A 423 -21.91 -26.21 10.19
C SER A 423 -21.93 -26.20 8.66
N LEU A 424 -20.78 -25.96 8.04
CA LEU A 424 -20.63 -25.95 6.59
C LEU A 424 -20.41 -27.37 6.04
N VAL A 425 -21.21 -27.77 5.07
CA VAL A 425 -21.17 -29.09 4.42
C VAL A 425 -20.95 -28.90 2.94
N TYR A 426 -19.78 -29.34 2.44
CA TYR A 426 -19.44 -29.26 1.01
C TYR A 426 -20.38 -30.09 0.15
N GLN A 427 -20.82 -29.54 -0.99
CA GLN A 427 -21.73 -30.20 -1.93
C GLN A 427 -21.06 -30.48 -3.27
N ASP A 428 -20.53 -29.44 -3.96
CA ASP A 428 -20.00 -29.53 -5.34
C ASP A 428 -19.01 -28.41 -5.63
N THR A 429 -18.29 -28.49 -6.76
CA THR A 429 -17.45 -27.43 -7.30
C THR A 429 -17.86 -27.04 -8.72
N ILE A 430 -18.22 -25.79 -8.90
CA ILE A 430 -18.57 -25.21 -10.20
C ILE A 430 -17.30 -24.69 -10.87
N GLN A 431 -17.02 -25.18 -12.08
CA GLN A 431 -15.86 -24.76 -12.85
C GLN A 431 -16.05 -23.35 -13.42
N PRO A 432 -14.97 -22.52 -13.49
CA PRO A 432 -15.10 -21.11 -13.86
C PRO A 432 -15.33 -20.91 -15.36
N THR A 433 -16.19 -19.94 -15.67
CA THR A 433 -16.46 -19.46 -17.02
C THR A 433 -16.58 -17.94 -17.02
N GLY A 434 -16.49 -17.29 -18.18
CA GLY A 434 -16.71 -15.87 -18.36
C GLY A 434 -15.79 -15.00 -17.49
N SER A 435 -16.35 -14.14 -16.68
CA SER A 435 -15.57 -13.22 -15.83
C SER A 435 -14.70 -13.92 -14.79
N ASN A 436 -14.98 -15.16 -14.44
CA ASN A 436 -14.21 -15.97 -13.50
C ASN A 436 -13.09 -16.79 -14.16
N ASN A 437 -13.04 -16.83 -15.48
CA ASN A 437 -12.02 -17.51 -16.27
C ASN A 437 -11.53 -16.60 -17.40
N ARG A 438 -10.47 -15.82 -17.12
CA ARG A 438 -10.00 -14.80 -18.04
C ARG A 438 -8.51 -14.52 -17.93
N PHE A 439 -7.98 -13.94 -18.98
CA PHE A 439 -6.64 -13.39 -19.07
C PHE A 439 -6.71 -11.89 -19.37
N GLU A 440 -5.90 -11.10 -18.68
CA GLU A 440 -5.75 -9.66 -18.91
C GLU A 440 -4.26 -9.35 -19.08
N ASP A 441 -3.95 -8.43 -19.98
CA ASP A 441 -2.59 -7.96 -20.21
C ASP A 441 -2.55 -6.46 -20.51
N ALA A 442 -1.38 -5.87 -20.28
CA ALA A 442 -1.08 -4.50 -20.66
C ALA A 442 0.34 -4.35 -21.20
N LYS A 443 0.50 -3.41 -22.15
CA LYS A 443 1.78 -2.89 -22.61
C LYS A 443 1.76 -1.39 -22.48
N ALA A 444 2.83 -0.83 -21.87
CA ALA A 444 2.90 0.59 -21.67
C ALA A 444 4.29 1.16 -22.00
N TRP A 445 4.30 2.26 -22.74
CA TRP A 445 5.45 3.14 -22.89
C TRP A 445 5.20 4.43 -22.13
N SER A 446 6.17 4.80 -21.33
CA SER A 446 6.17 6.08 -20.62
C SER A 446 7.45 6.84 -20.94
N PHE A 447 7.32 8.13 -21.24
CA PHE A 447 8.45 9.03 -21.41
C PHE A 447 8.24 10.27 -20.56
N TRP A 448 9.29 10.79 -19.93
CA TRP A 448 9.19 12.03 -19.15
C TRP A 448 10.43 12.90 -19.31
N VAL A 449 10.19 14.20 -19.17
CA VAL A 449 11.23 15.21 -19.02
C VAL A 449 10.81 16.12 -17.87
N ALA A 450 11.74 16.40 -16.99
CA ALA A 450 11.56 17.33 -15.88
C ALA A 450 12.77 18.26 -15.81
N ASP A 451 12.53 19.55 -15.73
CA ASP A 451 13.57 20.58 -15.55
C ASP A 451 13.30 21.33 -14.24
N GLU A 452 14.19 21.19 -13.30
CA GLU A 452 14.23 22.01 -12.10
C GLU A 452 15.17 23.19 -12.37
N TRP A 453 14.56 24.35 -12.62
CA TRP A 453 15.23 25.58 -13.02
C TRP A 453 15.35 26.53 -11.83
N TYR A 454 16.57 26.78 -11.40
CA TYR A 454 16.94 27.78 -10.40
C TYR A 454 17.00 29.15 -11.07
N VAL A 455 15.83 29.77 -11.27
CA VAL A 455 15.69 31.06 -12.00
C VAL A 455 16.52 32.18 -11.37
N ASN A 456 16.61 32.15 -10.03
CA ASN A 456 17.51 32.99 -9.22
C ASN A 456 17.55 32.41 -7.78
N ASP A 457 18.31 33.04 -6.88
CA ASP A 457 18.50 32.59 -5.48
C ASP A 457 17.22 32.42 -4.66
N ARG A 458 16.07 32.90 -5.15
CA ARG A 458 14.77 32.86 -4.46
C ARG A 458 13.66 32.16 -5.21
N LEU A 459 13.82 31.96 -6.50
CA LEU A 459 12.77 31.39 -7.36
C LEU A 459 13.28 30.12 -8.01
N THR A 460 12.64 29.01 -7.68
CA THR A 460 12.82 27.73 -8.36
C THR A 460 11.53 27.38 -9.10
N ALA A 461 11.65 27.04 -10.38
CA ALA A 461 10.56 26.55 -11.21
C ALA A 461 10.80 25.07 -11.55
N ASN A 462 9.76 24.25 -11.59
CA ASN A 462 9.84 22.88 -12.06
C ASN A 462 8.85 22.72 -13.22
N LEU A 463 9.36 22.32 -14.38
CA LEU A 463 8.60 22.11 -15.60
C LEU A 463 8.65 20.62 -15.95
N LEU A 464 7.50 20.02 -16.13
CA LEU A 464 7.39 18.59 -16.36
C LEU A 464 6.51 18.31 -17.57
N LEU A 465 6.90 17.31 -18.32
CA LEU A 465 6.09 16.74 -19.39
C LEU A 465 6.24 15.23 -19.37
N ARG A 466 5.12 14.53 -19.27
CA ARG A 466 5.05 13.06 -19.37
C ARG A 466 4.19 12.68 -20.58
N TYR A 467 4.57 11.61 -21.23
CA TYR A 467 3.76 10.93 -22.25
C TYR A 467 3.54 9.48 -21.84
N GLU A 468 2.31 9.04 -21.91
CA GLU A 468 1.90 7.64 -21.71
C GLU A 468 1.27 7.11 -22.99
N ASP A 469 1.61 5.88 -23.35
CA ASP A 469 1.01 5.12 -24.42
C ASP A 469 0.74 3.71 -23.90
N VAL A 470 -0.54 3.38 -23.73
CA VAL A 470 -1.00 2.20 -22.99
C VAL A 470 -1.97 1.40 -23.84
N GLU A 471 -1.70 0.13 -24.03
CA GLU A 471 -2.60 -0.85 -24.62
C GLU A 471 -2.98 -1.86 -23.55
N THR A 472 -4.28 -2.12 -23.37
CA THR A 472 -4.79 -3.15 -22.46
C THR A 472 -5.71 -4.09 -23.18
N SER A 473 -5.72 -5.36 -22.78
CA SER A 473 -6.63 -6.36 -23.33
C SER A 473 -7.22 -7.28 -22.26
N ARG A 474 -8.33 -7.92 -22.61
CA ARG A 474 -8.98 -8.98 -21.83
C ARG A 474 -9.57 -10.03 -22.74
N THR A 475 -9.28 -11.30 -22.45
CA THR A 475 -9.95 -12.45 -23.05
C THR A 475 -10.67 -13.25 -21.97
N GLN A 476 -11.97 -13.46 -22.11
CA GLN A 476 -12.79 -14.31 -21.25
C GLN A 476 -13.10 -15.63 -21.96
N TYR A 477 -13.18 -16.71 -21.19
CA TYR A 477 -13.39 -18.05 -21.71
C TYR A 477 -14.72 -18.63 -21.22
N GLY A 478 -15.45 -19.27 -22.14
CA GLY A 478 -16.75 -19.89 -21.88
C GLY A 478 -16.67 -21.29 -21.26
N ASP A 479 -15.47 -21.87 -21.18
CA ASP A 479 -15.22 -23.19 -20.61
C ASP A 479 -13.92 -23.22 -19.77
N ALA A 480 -13.86 -24.15 -18.83
CA ALA A 480 -12.70 -24.29 -17.93
C ALA A 480 -11.41 -24.67 -18.65
N GLN A 481 -11.50 -25.35 -19.79
CA GLN A 481 -10.38 -25.77 -20.63
C GLN A 481 -9.86 -24.65 -21.54
N ARG A 482 -10.54 -23.49 -21.53
CA ARG A 482 -10.21 -22.32 -22.37
C ARG A 482 -10.21 -22.58 -23.88
N THR A 483 -11.05 -23.52 -24.31
CA THR A 483 -11.21 -23.86 -25.73
C THR A 483 -12.22 -22.96 -26.46
N VAL A 484 -13.12 -22.34 -25.67
CA VAL A 484 -14.17 -21.44 -26.17
C VAL A 484 -13.89 -20.03 -25.64
N VAL A 485 -13.65 -19.08 -26.54
CA VAL A 485 -13.58 -17.67 -26.20
C VAL A 485 -15.00 -17.12 -26.09
N ASP A 486 -15.35 -16.59 -24.90
CA ASP A 486 -16.63 -15.97 -24.62
C ASP A 486 -16.66 -14.49 -25.08
N SER A 487 -15.63 -13.73 -24.71
CA SER A 487 -15.50 -12.33 -25.13
C SER A 487 -14.05 -11.87 -25.20
N ARG A 488 -13.82 -10.84 -26.01
CA ARG A 488 -12.55 -10.09 -26.04
C ARG A 488 -12.84 -8.61 -25.96
N ARG A 489 -12.01 -7.89 -25.21
CA ARG A 489 -12.01 -6.43 -25.10
C ARG A 489 -10.59 -5.91 -25.21
N SER A 490 -10.44 -4.73 -25.76
CA SER A 490 -9.18 -4.00 -25.78
C SER A 490 -9.46 -2.51 -25.63
N ASN A 491 -8.48 -1.80 -25.12
CA ASN A 491 -8.47 -0.34 -25.04
C ASN A 491 -7.05 0.15 -25.32
N SER A 492 -6.94 1.27 -26.01
CA SER A 492 -5.67 1.93 -26.28
C SER A 492 -5.81 3.41 -25.96
N SER A 493 -4.88 3.95 -25.19
CA SER A 493 -4.87 5.35 -24.82
C SER A 493 -3.47 5.93 -24.89
N SER A 494 -3.34 7.10 -25.52
CA SER A 494 -2.10 7.87 -25.53
C SER A 494 -2.35 9.32 -25.10
N ILE A 495 -1.52 9.82 -24.17
CA ILE A 495 -1.80 11.09 -23.53
C ILE A 495 -0.51 11.87 -23.14
N TRP A 496 -0.57 13.19 -23.28
CA TRP A 496 0.42 14.13 -22.78
C TRP A 496 -0.03 14.72 -21.44
N LEU A 497 0.86 14.68 -20.46
CA LEU A 497 0.62 15.12 -19.08
C LEU A 497 1.60 16.27 -18.74
N PRO A 498 1.24 17.51 -19.04
CA PRO A 498 2.04 18.67 -18.63
C PRO A 498 1.89 18.93 -17.13
N GLY A 499 2.97 19.44 -16.53
CA GLY A 499 2.99 19.92 -15.16
C GLY A 499 3.96 21.08 -15.00
N ALA A 500 3.63 22.00 -14.12
CA ALA A 500 4.49 23.09 -13.73
C ALA A 500 4.28 23.40 -12.25
N SER A 501 5.37 23.71 -11.56
CA SER A 501 5.29 24.19 -10.18
C SER A 501 6.44 25.17 -9.92
N LEU A 502 6.26 26.00 -8.91
CA LEU A 502 7.25 26.97 -8.50
C LEU A 502 7.28 27.11 -6.97
N THR A 503 8.46 27.46 -6.47
CA THR A 503 8.66 27.95 -5.11
C THR A 503 9.32 29.32 -5.16
N TYR A 504 8.89 30.21 -4.26
CA TYR A 504 9.48 31.53 -4.11
C TYR A 504 9.78 31.81 -2.64
N ASP A 505 11.06 32.04 -2.33
CA ASP A 505 11.54 32.43 -1.00
C ASP A 505 11.27 33.90 -0.77
N VAL A 506 10.13 34.21 -0.12
CA VAL A 506 9.74 35.59 0.25
C VAL A 506 10.75 36.19 1.21
N THR A 507 11.23 35.37 2.14
CA THR A 507 12.32 35.64 3.07
C THR A 507 13.11 34.34 3.30
N ASP A 508 14.22 34.40 4.05
CA ASP A 508 15.00 33.22 4.44
C ASP A 508 14.18 32.18 5.25
N ARG A 509 13.00 32.56 5.76
CA ARG A 509 12.14 31.71 6.59
C ARG A 509 10.76 31.42 5.97
N TRP A 510 10.33 32.21 4.99
CA TRP A 510 9.05 32.07 4.35
C TRP A 510 9.19 31.75 2.88
N GLN A 511 8.59 30.66 2.48
CA GLN A 511 8.47 30.23 1.09
C GLN A 511 7.00 30.11 0.71
N VAL A 512 6.63 30.52 -0.48
CA VAL A 512 5.33 30.23 -1.09
C VAL A 512 5.54 29.24 -2.25
N LEU A 513 4.55 28.41 -2.50
CA LEU A 513 4.55 27.45 -3.59
C LEU A 513 3.23 27.49 -4.37
N ALA A 514 3.30 27.22 -5.65
CA ALA A 514 2.15 27.01 -6.51
C ALA A 514 2.46 25.91 -7.53
N GLY A 515 1.46 25.14 -7.90
CA GLY A 515 1.62 24.06 -8.88
C GLY A 515 0.33 23.77 -9.63
N VAL A 516 0.49 23.28 -10.85
CA VAL A 516 -0.59 22.73 -11.69
C VAL A 516 -0.08 21.53 -12.47
N HIS A 517 -0.86 20.48 -12.57
CA HIS A 517 -0.54 19.36 -13.44
C HIS A 517 -1.80 18.65 -13.95
N ARG A 518 -1.66 18.01 -15.10
CA ARG A 518 -2.67 17.09 -15.60
C ARG A 518 -2.40 15.70 -15.05
N GLY A 519 -3.40 15.12 -14.38
CA GLY A 519 -3.39 13.74 -13.89
C GLY A 519 -4.02 12.78 -14.89
N PHE A 520 -3.67 11.50 -14.77
CA PHE A 520 -4.12 10.40 -15.60
C PHE A 520 -4.18 9.11 -14.78
N ALA A 521 -5.21 8.30 -15.04
CA ALA A 521 -5.25 6.92 -14.60
C ALA A 521 -5.68 6.04 -15.79
N PRO A 522 -4.87 5.04 -16.20
CA PRO A 522 -5.20 4.16 -17.31
C PRO A 522 -6.43 3.31 -17.00
N LEU A 523 -7.14 2.92 -18.02
CA LEU A 523 -8.22 1.94 -17.94
C LEU A 523 -7.64 0.53 -17.90
N GLY A 524 -8.16 -0.30 -16.97
CA GLY A 524 -7.80 -1.72 -16.91
C GLY A 524 -8.28 -2.54 -18.11
N GLY A 525 -7.81 -3.79 -18.23
CA GLY A 525 -8.12 -4.70 -19.34
C GLY A 525 -9.60 -4.99 -19.60
N GLY A 526 -10.50 -4.52 -18.70
CA GLY A 526 -11.95 -4.64 -18.90
C GLY A 526 -12.61 -3.54 -19.70
N ALA A 527 -11.91 -2.49 -20.02
CA ALA A 527 -12.42 -1.34 -20.76
C ALA A 527 -12.69 -1.68 -22.23
N THR A 528 -13.60 -0.92 -22.85
CA THR A 528 -13.84 -0.98 -24.29
C THR A 528 -13.09 0.14 -25.00
N GLU A 529 -13.01 0.07 -26.33
CA GLU A 529 -12.32 1.09 -27.16
C GLU A 529 -12.99 2.48 -27.08
N GLU A 530 -14.27 2.53 -26.72
CA GLU A 530 -15.03 3.78 -26.63
C GLU A 530 -14.90 4.47 -25.25
N GLN A 531 -14.27 3.83 -24.27
CA GLN A 531 -14.08 4.41 -22.94
C GLN A 531 -12.82 5.27 -22.90
N ASP A 532 -12.98 6.51 -22.44
CA ASP A 532 -11.86 7.41 -22.17
C ASP A 532 -11.25 7.13 -20.79
N PRO A 533 -9.92 7.28 -20.65
CA PRO A 533 -9.24 7.14 -19.37
C PRO A 533 -9.59 8.32 -18.44
N GLU A 534 -9.48 8.08 -17.14
CA GLU A 534 -9.66 9.14 -16.16
C GLU A 534 -8.58 10.21 -16.32
N THR A 535 -9.00 11.47 -16.37
CA THR A 535 -8.11 12.62 -16.35
C THR A 535 -8.55 13.64 -15.32
N SER A 536 -7.59 14.36 -14.77
CA SER A 536 -7.83 15.46 -13.85
C SER A 536 -6.90 16.64 -14.14
N THR A 537 -7.34 17.84 -13.75
CA THR A 537 -6.44 18.99 -13.63
C THR A 537 -6.33 19.35 -12.17
N ASN A 538 -5.09 19.35 -11.67
CA ASN A 538 -4.79 19.49 -10.25
C ASN A 538 -4.02 20.77 -10.01
N TRP A 539 -4.50 21.59 -9.07
CA TRP A 539 -3.86 22.83 -8.64
C TRP A 539 -3.48 22.75 -7.18
N GLU A 540 -2.38 23.38 -6.82
CA GLU A 540 -1.98 23.58 -5.44
C GLU A 540 -1.41 24.98 -5.24
N LEU A 541 -1.68 25.52 -4.05
CA LEU A 541 -1.12 26.79 -3.59
C LEU A 541 -0.82 26.66 -2.10
N GLY A 542 0.39 27.04 -1.70
CA GLY A 542 0.78 26.88 -0.31
C GLY A 542 1.84 27.85 0.17
N ALA A 543 2.10 27.78 1.47
CA ALA A 543 3.17 28.51 2.12
C ALA A 543 3.86 27.61 3.15
N ARG A 544 5.18 27.81 3.29
CA ARG A 544 6.03 27.15 4.27
C ARG A 544 6.73 28.20 5.12
N TYR A 545 6.79 27.92 6.40
CA TYR A 545 7.62 28.66 7.36
C TYR A 545 8.65 27.72 7.95
N GLN A 546 9.92 28.11 7.88
CA GLN A 546 11.03 27.41 8.52
C GLN A 546 11.74 28.34 9.48
N GLY A 547 11.53 28.10 10.77
CA GLY A 547 12.26 28.73 11.86
C GLY A 547 13.39 27.83 12.34
N ASP A 548 14.10 28.28 13.37
CA ASP A 548 15.24 27.55 13.93
C ASP A 548 14.83 26.21 14.55
N ASN A 549 13.64 26.14 15.17
CA ASN A 549 13.11 24.93 15.84
C ASN A 549 11.65 24.64 15.44
N ALA A 550 11.14 25.27 14.39
CA ALA A 550 9.74 25.10 13.99
C ALA A 550 9.59 25.08 12.49
N PHE A 551 8.77 24.18 12.00
CA PHE A 551 8.34 24.10 10.61
C PHE A 551 6.81 24.15 10.58
N VAL A 552 6.25 24.93 9.65
CA VAL A 552 4.81 24.99 9.37
C VAL A 552 4.61 25.00 7.87
N GLU A 553 3.75 24.12 7.38
CA GLU A 553 3.33 24.07 5.98
C GLU A 553 1.80 24.10 5.91
N ALA A 554 1.27 24.92 5.00
CA ALA A 554 -0.14 24.98 4.68
C ALA A 554 -0.31 24.94 3.16
N ILE A 555 -1.04 23.94 2.65
CA ILE A 555 -1.28 23.74 1.22
C ILE A 555 -2.77 23.57 0.95
N GLY A 556 -3.35 24.50 0.17
CA GLY A 556 -4.64 24.33 -0.45
C GLY A 556 -4.50 23.57 -1.76
N PHE A 557 -5.42 22.65 -2.03
CA PHE A 557 -5.45 21.89 -3.29
C PHE A 557 -6.85 21.89 -3.89
N TYR A 558 -6.91 21.78 -5.22
CA TYR A 558 -8.13 21.68 -6.00
C TYR A 558 -7.89 20.77 -7.19
N SER A 559 -8.74 19.76 -7.38
CA SER A 559 -8.68 18.78 -8.46
C SER A 559 -10.03 18.72 -9.17
N ASP A 560 -10.01 18.85 -10.48
CA ASP A 560 -11.16 18.79 -11.36
C ASP A 560 -11.05 17.56 -12.26
N PHE A 561 -11.94 16.61 -12.09
CA PHE A 561 -11.99 15.33 -12.80
C PHE A 561 -13.04 15.39 -13.89
N SER A 562 -12.61 15.18 -15.16
CA SER A 562 -13.50 15.13 -16.31
C SER A 562 -14.29 13.82 -16.39
N ASP A 563 -13.61 12.70 -16.15
CA ASP A 563 -14.15 11.35 -16.22
C ASP A 563 -13.71 10.58 -14.98
N PHE A 564 -14.49 10.69 -13.91
CA PHE A 564 -14.20 9.98 -12.69
C PHE A 564 -14.54 8.49 -12.86
N VAL A 565 -13.53 7.63 -12.82
CA VAL A 565 -13.65 6.20 -13.09
C VAL A 565 -13.54 5.40 -11.79
N GLN A 566 -14.50 4.51 -11.55
CA GLN A 566 -14.43 3.50 -10.49
C GLN A 566 -13.86 2.20 -11.06
N ASN A 567 -12.91 1.61 -10.34
CA ASN A 567 -12.44 0.24 -10.60
C ASN A 567 -13.31 -0.73 -9.79
N CYS A 568 -14.20 -1.43 -10.47
CA CYS A 568 -15.16 -2.31 -9.83
C CYS A 568 -14.51 -3.59 -9.32
N SER A 569 -14.78 -3.96 -8.09
CA SER A 569 -14.38 -5.23 -7.51
C SER A 569 -15.44 -5.69 -6.49
N ILE A 570 -15.38 -6.93 -6.04
CA ILE A 570 -16.25 -7.38 -4.94
C ILE A 570 -15.95 -6.56 -3.68
N ALA A 571 -14.69 -6.20 -3.42
CA ALA A 571 -14.29 -5.37 -2.28
C ALA A 571 -14.71 -3.90 -2.42
N THR A 572 -14.96 -3.43 -3.62
CA THR A 572 -15.40 -2.07 -3.96
C THR A 572 -16.32 -2.14 -5.17
N PRO A 573 -17.59 -2.51 -4.99
CA PRO A 573 -18.56 -2.48 -6.08
C PRO A 573 -18.70 -1.07 -6.64
N CYS A 574 -18.92 -0.97 -7.95
CA CYS A 574 -19.19 0.31 -8.58
C CYS A 574 -20.62 0.78 -8.31
N SER A 575 -20.90 2.06 -8.55
CA SER A 575 -22.19 2.68 -8.29
C SER A 575 -23.37 2.03 -9.03
N ASP A 576 -23.11 1.33 -10.14
CA ASP A 576 -24.08 0.54 -10.88
C ASP A 576 -24.26 -0.90 -10.33
N GLY A 577 -23.54 -1.25 -9.25
CA GLY A 577 -23.52 -2.59 -8.68
C GLY A 577 -22.54 -3.56 -9.35
N SER A 578 -21.80 -3.14 -10.36
CA SER A 578 -20.78 -3.97 -11.02
C SER A 578 -19.65 -4.34 -10.07
N THR A 579 -19.24 -5.60 -10.05
CA THR A 579 -18.15 -6.12 -9.21
C THR A 579 -16.88 -6.47 -10.01
N SER A 580 -16.80 -6.02 -11.24
CA SER A 580 -15.61 -6.21 -12.10
C SER A 580 -15.59 -5.25 -13.27
N GLY A 581 -14.40 -4.78 -13.66
CA GLY A 581 -14.20 -3.85 -14.77
C GLY A 581 -14.08 -2.40 -14.29
N THR A 582 -14.37 -1.48 -15.16
CA THR A 582 -14.34 -0.05 -14.92
C THR A 582 -15.70 0.57 -15.21
N PHE A 583 -16.08 1.55 -14.42
CA PHE A 583 -17.33 2.28 -14.59
C PHE A 583 -17.10 3.78 -14.46
N THR A 584 -17.46 4.57 -15.49
CA THR A 584 -17.35 6.02 -15.48
C THR A 584 -18.56 6.61 -14.77
N THR A 585 -18.36 7.23 -13.62
CA THR A 585 -19.44 7.79 -12.78
C THR A 585 -19.82 9.21 -13.14
N GLY A 586 -18.91 9.98 -13.74
CA GLY A 586 -19.14 11.36 -14.16
C GLY A 586 -18.03 12.32 -13.75
N GLU A 587 -18.37 13.60 -13.70
CA GLU A 587 -17.44 14.67 -13.30
C GLU A 587 -17.40 14.84 -11.78
N ALA A 588 -16.23 15.05 -11.21
CA ALA A 588 -16.06 15.25 -9.77
C ALA A 588 -15.08 16.40 -9.48
N VAL A 589 -15.35 17.12 -8.39
CA VAL A 589 -14.45 18.17 -7.87
C VAL A 589 -14.02 17.82 -6.46
N ILE A 590 -12.73 17.94 -6.23
CA ILE A 590 -12.10 17.65 -4.96
C ILE A 590 -11.28 18.85 -4.54
N SER A 591 -11.49 19.35 -3.32
CA SER A 591 -10.73 20.47 -2.79
C SER A 591 -10.44 20.27 -1.31
N GLY A 592 -9.37 20.89 -0.82
CA GLY A 592 -9.04 20.77 0.58
C GLY A 592 -7.88 21.63 1.04
N LEU A 593 -7.55 21.46 2.30
CA LEU A 593 -6.44 22.11 3.00
C LEU A 593 -5.64 21.07 3.77
N GLU A 594 -4.35 21.06 3.55
CA GLU A 594 -3.36 20.27 4.28
C GLU A 594 -2.52 21.20 5.17
N LEU A 595 -2.43 20.87 6.45
CA LEU A 595 -1.57 21.56 7.41
C LEU A 595 -0.58 20.56 8.00
N ARG A 596 0.68 20.94 8.10
CA ARG A 596 1.73 20.20 8.80
C ARG A 596 2.53 21.16 9.66
N THR A 597 2.82 20.76 10.88
CA THR A 597 3.70 21.52 11.76
C THR A 597 4.60 20.58 12.56
N SER A 598 5.83 20.99 12.75
CA SER A 598 6.76 20.34 13.68
C SER A 598 7.53 21.38 14.48
N THR A 599 7.79 21.06 15.73
CA THR A 599 8.64 21.89 16.61
C THR A 599 9.34 21.00 17.63
N SER A 600 10.37 21.52 18.24
CA SER A 600 11.08 20.85 19.34
C SER A 600 11.43 21.86 20.42
N MET A 601 11.14 21.50 21.66
CA MET A 601 11.39 22.33 22.84
C MET A 601 12.37 21.61 23.79
N ASP A 602 13.33 22.35 24.29
CA ASP A 602 14.24 21.84 25.35
C ASP A 602 13.63 22.05 26.74
N LEU A 603 13.33 20.95 27.43
CA LEU A 603 12.76 20.92 28.77
C LEU A 603 13.79 20.40 29.79
N GLY A 604 14.92 21.08 29.91
CA GLY A 604 16.02 20.73 30.81
C GLY A 604 16.79 19.49 30.39
N ARG A 605 16.45 18.31 30.95
CA ARG A 605 17.08 17.03 30.58
C ARG A 605 16.36 16.32 29.43
N PHE A 606 15.23 16.86 29.03
CA PHE A 606 14.40 16.30 27.97
C PHE A 606 14.34 17.24 26.78
N ARG A 607 14.28 16.65 25.60
CA ARG A 607 13.83 17.29 24.38
C ARG A 607 12.40 16.85 24.13
N ALA A 608 11.52 17.77 23.79
CA ALA A 608 10.11 17.49 23.53
C ALA A 608 9.78 17.84 22.07
N PRO A 609 9.94 16.90 21.13
CA PRO A 609 9.46 17.06 19.76
C PRO A 609 7.93 16.98 19.73
N LEU A 610 7.32 17.84 18.91
CA LEU A 610 5.89 17.90 18.68
C LEU A 610 5.64 18.01 17.18
N GLU A 611 4.85 17.11 16.64
CA GLU A 611 4.44 17.11 15.23
C GLU A 611 2.92 16.99 15.15
N ALA A 612 2.31 17.77 14.26
CA ALA A 612 0.88 17.67 14.00
C ALA A 612 0.59 17.77 12.50
N SER A 613 -0.41 17.04 12.08
CA SER A 613 -0.96 17.12 10.74
C SER A 613 -2.48 17.25 10.79
N TYR A 614 -3.04 18.00 9.83
CA TYR A 614 -4.47 18.12 9.67
C TYR A 614 -4.81 18.19 8.19
N THR A 615 -5.87 17.50 7.79
CA THR A 615 -6.41 17.56 6.44
C THR A 615 -7.91 17.82 6.51
N TYR A 616 -8.35 18.80 5.74
CA TYR A 616 -9.75 19.00 5.39
C TYR A 616 -9.95 18.64 3.91
N THR A 617 -10.96 17.82 3.58
CA THR A 617 -11.27 17.43 2.21
C THR A 617 -12.77 17.53 1.93
N SER A 618 -13.13 18.22 0.84
CA SER A 618 -14.45 18.17 0.21
C SER A 618 -14.33 17.47 -1.13
N ALA A 619 -15.09 16.40 -1.32
CA ALA A 619 -15.08 15.57 -2.53
C ALA A 619 -16.52 15.29 -2.95
N GLU A 620 -16.94 15.88 -4.06
CA GLU A 620 -18.34 15.89 -4.50
C GLU A 620 -18.43 15.77 -6.03
N TYR A 621 -19.49 15.14 -6.52
CA TYR A 621 -19.82 15.16 -7.94
C TYR A 621 -20.22 16.57 -8.38
N SER A 622 -19.68 17.03 -9.50
CA SER A 622 -19.91 18.39 -10.03
C SER A 622 -21.10 18.49 -10.98
N ALA A 623 -21.56 17.35 -11.50
CA ALA A 623 -22.69 17.24 -12.44
C ALA A 623 -23.57 16.02 -12.13
N ASP A 624 -24.83 16.09 -12.58
CA ASP A 624 -25.74 14.94 -12.56
C ASP A 624 -25.33 13.93 -13.65
N ASN A 625 -25.35 12.64 -13.32
CA ASN A 625 -25.16 11.56 -14.31
C ASN A 625 -26.29 10.52 -14.17
N ALA A 626 -27.15 10.45 -15.17
CA ALA A 626 -28.30 9.55 -15.15
C ALA A 626 -27.94 8.07 -15.27
N VAL A 627 -26.75 7.74 -15.78
CA VAL A 627 -26.30 6.35 -15.95
C VAL A 627 -25.81 5.80 -14.61
N SER A 628 -25.02 6.56 -13.86
CA SER A 628 -24.54 6.19 -12.52
C SER A 628 -25.56 6.49 -11.43
N GLY A 629 -26.56 7.35 -11.70
CA GLY A 629 -27.54 7.80 -10.72
C GLY A 629 -27.00 8.84 -9.71
N VAL A 630 -25.74 9.29 -9.87
CA VAL A 630 -25.17 10.35 -9.02
C VAL A 630 -25.78 11.72 -9.39
N GLN A 631 -25.86 12.59 -8.41
CA GLN A 631 -26.35 13.96 -8.57
C GLN A 631 -25.26 14.96 -8.16
N LYS A 632 -25.32 16.13 -8.72
CA LYS A 632 -24.45 17.24 -8.33
C LYS A 632 -24.54 17.49 -6.81
N GLY A 633 -23.39 17.53 -6.14
CA GLY A 633 -23.29 17.70 -4.70
C GLY A 633 -23.35 16.39 -3.90
N ASP A 634 -23.45 15.24 -4.57
CA ASP A 634 -23.26 13.95 -3.93
C ASP A 634 -21.82 13.78 -3.46
N ARG A 635 -21.66 13.36 -2.20
CA ARG A 635 -20.33 13.05 -1.67
C ARG A 635 -19.80 11.77 -2.29
N LEU A 636 -18.52 11.78 -2.63
CA LEU A 636 -17.77 10.58 -3.02
C LEU A 636 -17.62 9.64 -1.81
N GLN A 637 -17.64 8.33 -2.09
CA GLN A 637 -17.48 7.29 -1.06
C GLN A 637 -16.05 7.22 -0.49
N ALA A 638 -15.94 6.72 0.73
CA ALA A 638 -14.72 6.38 1.43
C ALA A 638 -13.71 7.54 1.64
N ILE A 639 -14.17 8.78 1.68
CA ILE A 639 -13.34 9.98 1.87
C ILE A 639 -13.75 10.71 3.14
N PRO A 640 -12.87 10.78 4.16
CA PRO A 640 -13.13 11.54 5.38
C PRO A 640 -13.05 13.05 5.12
N ARG A 641 -13.92 13.84 5.76
CA ARG A 641 -13.84 15.31 5.69
C ARG A 641 -12.70 15.86 6.52
N HIS A 642 -12.51 15.31 7.71
CA HIS A 642 -11.50 15.75 8.66
C HIS A 642 -10.59 14.59 9.04
N GLN A 643 -9.30 14.86 9.07
CA GLN A 643 -8.28 13.93 9.51
C GLN A 643 -7.24 14.72 10.30
N PHE A 644 -6.82 14.18 11.44
CA PHE A 644 -5.87 14.83 12.32
C PHE A 644 -4.92 13.82 12.93
N SER A 645 -3.64 14.18 13.04
CA SER A 645 -2.68 13.44 13.86
C SER A 645 -1.84 14.39 14.72
N LEU A 646 -1.48 13.95 15.92
CA LEU A 646 -0.60 14.66 16.84
C LEU A 646 0.38 13.66 17.43
N ARG A 647 1.67 13.89 17.23
CA ARG A 647 2.77 13.13 17.81
C ARG A 647 3.52 14.01 18.81
N ALA A 648 3.54 13.62 20.07
CA ALA A 648 4.23 14.33 21.14
C ALA A 648 5.29 13.42 21.76
N GLY A 649 6.55 13.84 21.72
CA GLY A 649 7.69 13.11 22.24
C GLY A 649 8.24 13.70 23.53
N LEU A 650 8.90 12.86 24.31
CA LEU A 650 9.72 13.24 25.44
C LEU A 650 11.00 12.38 25.43
N GLU A 651 12.07 12.96 24.90
CA GLU A 651 13.37 12.31 24.69
C GLU A 651 14.34 12.71 25.79
N HIS A 652 14.93 11.74 26.49
CA HIS A 652 15.94 11.98 27.51
C HIS A 652 17.35 11.74 26.97
N GLY A 653 18.33 12.51 27.42
CA GLY A 653 19.72 12.39 26.95
C GLY A 653 20.39 11.02 27.20
N SER A 654 19.77 10.13 28.00
CA SER A 654 20.19 8.72 28.12
C SER A 654 19.71 7.81 27.01
N GLY A 655 18.92 8.32 26.03
CA GLY A 655 18.28 7.53 25.01
C GLY A 655 16.90 6.97 25.40
N TRP A 656 16.38 7.30 26.60
CA TRP A 656 15.01 6.92 26.96
C TRP A 656 14.01 7.86 26.28
N ASN A 657 13.27 7.33 25.33
CA ASN A 657 12.35 8.07 24.49
C ASN A 657 10.91 7.60 24.71
N ASN A 658 10.00 8.54 24.85
CA ASN A 658 8.58 8.28 25.05
C ASN A 658 7.76 9.09 24.06
N TYR A 659 6.72 8.49 23.48
CA TYR A 659 5.86 9.16 22.52
C TYR A 659 4.38 8.84 22.77
N ALA A 660 3.55 9.85 22.55
CA ALA A 660 2.10 9.73 22.47
C ALA A 660 1.66 10.15 21.07
N ILE A 661 0.91 9.31 20.38
CA ILE A 661 0.43 9.53 19.04
C ILE A 661 -1.09 9.47 19.04
N LEU A 662 -1.73 10.62 18.88
CA LEU A 662 -3.18 10.75 18.74
C LEU A 662 -3.53 10.81 17.26
N LYS A 663 -4.52 10.02 16.83
CA LYS A 663 -5.05 10.02 15.46
C LYS A 663 -6.57 10.13 15.51
N TYR A 664 -7.11 10.99 14.66
CA TYR A 664 -8.54 11.14 14.44
C TYR A 664 -8.86 11.04 12.95
N ILE A 665 -9.91 10.29 12.63
CA ILE A 665 -10.49 10.16 11.30
C ILE A 665 -11.99 10.36 11.41
N ASP A 666 -12.56 11.20 10.54
CA ASP A 666 -13.99 11.49 10.46
C ASP A 666 -14.77 10.33 9.80
N GLU A 667 -16.09 10.30 9.98
CA GLU A 667 -16.99 9.38 9.26
C GLU A 667 -16.84 9.49 7.74
N THR A 668 -17.02 8.37 7.04
CA THR A 668 -17.01 8.34 5.57
C THR A 668 -18.31 7.77 5.00
N CYS A 669 -18.64 8.15 3.78
CA CYS A 669 -19.69 7.48 3.02
C CYS A 669 -19.29 6.06 2.62
N SER A 670 -20.15 5.08 2.79
CA SER A 670 -19.94 3.72 2.25
C SER A 670 -20.44 3.59 0.80
N SER A 671 -21.23 4.55 0.32
CA SER A 671 -21.66 4.63 -1.07
C SER A 671 -21.72 6.10 -1.51
N ASP A 672 -21.62 6.35 -2.80
CA ASP A 672 -21.78 7.68 -3.35
C ASP A 672 -23.15 8.28 -2.99
N GLY A 673 -23.17 9.56 -2.70
CA GLY A 673 -24.41 10.26 -2.36
C GLY A 673 -25.02 9.90 -1.00
N CYS A 674 -24.26 9.35 -0.08
CA CYS A 674 -24.74 9.05 1.29
C CYS A 674 -25.29 10.28 2.03
N ASN A 675 -24.92 11.47 1.60
CA ASN A 675 -25.45 12.74 2.14
C ASN A 675 -26.91 12.99 1.79
N ARG A 676 -27.48 12.31 0.79
CA ARG A 676 -28.91 12.34 0.44
C ARG A 676 -29.73 11.26 1.17
N ALA A 677 -29.09 10.14 1.49
CA ALA A 677 -29.78 9.01 2.10
C ALA A 677 -29.88 9.18 3.62
N SER A 678 -31.07 9.06 4.16
CA SER A 678 -31.33 8.97 5.59
C SER A 678 -31.31 7.50 6.02
N GLY A 679 -30.14 6.94 6.30
CA GLY A 679 -30.01 5.57 6.79
C GLY A 679 -28.63 5.31 7.39
N GLY A 680 -28.54 4.62 8.53
CA GLY A 680 -27.30 4.40 9.28
C GLY A 680 -26.31 3.46 8.58
N PHE A 681 -26.79 2.60 7.67
CA PHE A 681 -25.95 1.55 7.07
C PHE A 681 -25.07 2.00 5.90
N ASN A 682 -25.13 3.27 5.52
CA ASN A 682 -24.36 3.83 4.39
C ASN A 682 -23.19 4.71 4.81
N ARG A 683 -22.78 4.67 6.09
CA ARG A 683 -21.66 5.44 6.65
C ARG A 683 -20.81 4.60 7.59
N THR A 684 -19.55 4.96 7.68
CA THR A 684 -18.68 4.53 8.78
C THR A 684 -18.86 5.47 9.98
N GLU A 685 -18.20 5.14 11.08
CA GLU A 685 -18.13 6.01 12.25
C GLU A 685 -16.79 6.76 12.28
N SER A 686 -16.73 7.86 13.03
CA SER A 686 -15.45 8.50 13.34
C SER A 686 -14.64 7.64 14.31
N LEU A 687 -13.32 7.73 14.24
CA LEU A 687 -12.42 6.98 15.10
C LEU A 687 -11.35 7.89 15.70
N THR A 688 -11.13 7.79 17.01
CA THR A 688 -10.00 8.41 17.72
C THR A 688 -9.15 7.35 18.37
N THR A 689 -7.87 7.26 18.01
CA THR A 689 -6.93 6.35 18.67
C THR A 689 -5.81 7.12 19.33
N LEU A 690 -5.33 6.61 20.48
CA LEU A 690 -4.14 7.09 21.18
C LEU A 690 -3.17 5.92 21.33
N ASP A 691 -1.98 6.06 20.79
CA ASP A 691 -0.89 5.11 20.95
C ASP A 691 0.18 5.68 21.87
N LEU A 692 0.74 4.84 22.74
CA LEU A 692 1.84 5.18 23.64
C LEU A 692 3.02 4.26 23.37
N VAL A 693 4.21 4.84 23.25
CA VAL A 693 5.45 4.09 23.03
C VAL A 693 6.52 4.57 24.01
N SER A 694 7.21 3.64 24.63
CA SER A 694 8.38 3.92 25.48
C SER A 694 9.53 3.02 25.03
N ARG A 695 10.68 3.62 24.70
CA ARG A 695 11.91 2.93 24.31
C ARG A 695 13.02 3.26 25.28
N TYR A 696 13.67 2.24 25.84
CA TYR A 696 14.71 2.37 26.85
C TYR A 696 15.96 1.57 26.45
N PRO A 697 17.14 2.21 26.37
CA PRO A 697 18.39 1.51 26.11
C PRO A 697 18.83 0.69 27.34
N LEU A 698 18.97 -0.62 27.16
CA LEU A 698 19.51 -1.55 28.17
C LEU A 698 21.04 -1.58 28.18
N GLY A 699 21.67 -0.96 27.19
CA GLY A 699 23.11 -0.90 27.00
C GLY A 699 23.46 -0.07 25.78
N LYS A 700 24.60 -0.31 25.14
CA LYS A 700 25.01 0.41 23.93
C LYS A 700 24.26 -0.10 22.69
N ASP A 701 23.98 -1.40 22.66
CA ASP A 701 23.57 -2.11 21.46
C ASP A 701 22.18 -2.77 21.62
N THR A 702 21.52 -2.59 22.77
CA THR A 702 20.23 -3.25 23.05
C THR A 702 19.21 -2.25 23.55
N ASP A 703 18.05 -2.23 22.90
CA ASP A 703 16.89 -1.43 23.29
C ASP A 703 15.71 -2.34 23.69
N LEU A 704 15.09 -2.00 24.81
CA LEU A 704 13.78 -2.50 25.20
C LEU A 704 12.73 -1.47 24.78
N PHE A 705 11.63 -1.92 24.20
CA PHE A 705 10.50 -1.04 23.97
C PHE A 705 9.18 -1.68 24.42
N VAL A 706 8.27 -0.83 24.84
CA VAL A 706 6.90 -1.17 25.20
C VAL A 706 5.98 -0.27 24.41
N ARG A 707 4.95 -0.85 23.82
CA ARG A 707 3.94 -0.12 23.05
C ARG A 707 2.55 -0.51 23.52
N ALA A 708 1.67 0.48 23.63
CA ALA A 708 0.24 0.29 23.82
C ALA A 708 -0.47 1.02 22.66
N THR A 709 -1.08 0.27 21.77
CA THR A 709 -1.89 0.82 20.66
C THR A 709 -3.35 0.93 21.07
N ASN A 710 -4.03 1.94 20.54
CA ASN A 710 -5.44 2.21 20.83
C ASN A 710 -5.75 2.17 22.35
N VAL A 711 -5.00 2.94 23.15
CA VAL A 711 -5.14 2.95 24.63
C VAL A 711 -6.56 3.31 25.07
N LEU A 712 -7.28 4.10 24.26
CA LEU A 712 -8.66 4.48 24.52
C LEU A 712 -9.63 3.29 24.38
N ASP A 713 -9.20 2.20 23.74
CA ASP A 713 -9.97 1.00 23.47
C ASP A 713 -11.27 1.29 22.68
N GLU A 714 -11.22 2.31 21.82
CA GLU A 714 -12.35 2.68 20.97
C GLU A 714 -12.43 1.72 19.79
N GLN A 715 -13.58 1.11 19.59
CA GLN A 715 -13.90 0.30 18.43
C GLN A 715 -15.09 0.89 17.70
N SER A 716 -14.87 1.27 16.45
CA SER A 716 -15.84 1.93 15.58
C SER A 716 -16.00 1.16 14.28
N ILE A 717 -17.11 1.34 13.59
CA ILE A 717 -17.31 0.84 12.22
C ILE A 717 -16.42 1.67 11.29
N ILE A 718 -15.22 1.18 10.99
CA ILE A 718 -14.24 1.86 10.14
C ILE A 718 -14.39 1.55 8.65
N SER A 719 -15.09 0.46 8.32
CA SER A 719 -15.42 0.05 6.96
C SER A 719 -16.72 -0.73 6.96
N ARG A 720 -17.47 -0.64 5.83
CA ARG A 720 -18.60 -1.51 5.53
C ARG A 720 -18.35 -2.37 4.30
N TYR A 721 -17.11 -2.34 3.82
CA TYR A 721 -16.67 -3.14 2.69
C TYR A 721 -15.72 -4.26 3.13
N PRO A 722 -15.79 -5.42 2.44
CA PRO A 722 -16.73 -5.72 1.36
C PRO A 722 -18.18 -5.92 1.80
N ASP A 723 -18.46 -6.64 2.88
CA ASP A 723 -19.80 -7.08 3.27
C ASP A 723 -20.03 -6.80 4.77
N GLY A 724 -20.60 -5.65 5.14
CA GLY A 724 -21.03 -5.32 6.50
C GLY A 724 -20.00 -4.59 7.37
N ALA A 725 -20.35 -4.36 8.62
CA ALA A 725 -19.60 -3.56 9.58
C ALA A 725 -18.28 -4.24 10.01
N ARG A 726 -17.18 -3.49 10.03
CA ARG A 726 -15.83 -3.95 10.39
C ARG A 726 -15.21 -3.03 11.44
N PRO A 727 -14.71 -3.59 12.56
CA PRO A 727 -14.01 -2.82 13.59
C PRO A 727 -12.56 -2.51 13.20
N ASN A 728 -12.03 -1.46 13.82
CA ASN A 728 -10.58 -1.29 13.97
C ASN A 728 -10.02 -2.27 15.02
N GLU A 729 -8.69 -2.40 15.07
CA GLU A 729 -8.01 -3.20 16.08
C GLU A 729 -8.31 -2.65 17.50
N PRO A 730 -8.70 -3.50 18.46
CA PRO A 730 -8.86 -3.11 19.85
C PRO A 730 -7.50 -2.81 20.51
N ARG A 731 -7.50 -2.29 21.75
CA ARG A 731 -6.28 -2.01 22.50
C ARG A 731 -5.36 -3.22 22.55
N THR A 732 -4.08 -3.02 22.22
CA THR A 732 -3.05 -4.07 22.20
C THR A 732 -1.81 -3.61 22.94
N PHE A 733 -1.22 -4.45 23.77
CA PHE A 733 0.06 -4.21 24.45
C PHE A 733 1.15 -5.07 23.81
N SER A 734 2.29 -4.44 23.50
CA SER A 734 3.43 -5.15 22.91
C SER A 734 4.70 -4.82 23.69
N VAL A 735 5.59 -5.79 23.79
CA VAL A 735 6.94 -5.62 24.31
C VAL A 735 7.94 -6.20 23.34
N GLY A 736 9.05 -5.53 23.13
CA GLY A 736 10.08 -5.97 22.19
C GLY A 736 11.49 -5.61 22.61
N LEU A 737 12.44 -6.37 22.08
CA LEU A 737 13.87 -6.17 22.22
C LEU A 737 14.49 -6.02 20.86
N LYS A 738 15.37 -5.01 20.67
CA LYS A 738 16.22 -4.86 19.49
C LYS A 738 17.68 -4.89 19.92
N HIS A 739 18.46 -5.77 19.31
CA HIS A 739 19.91 -5.86 19.53
C HIS A 739 20.64 -5.58 18.23
N ARG A 740 21.67 -4.75 18.27
CA ARG A 740 22.58 -4.43 17.14
C ARG A 740 23.95 -5.00 17.42
N PHE A 741 24.68 -5.47 16.40
CA PHE A 741 26.01 -6.07 16.54
C PHE A 741 26.89 -5.85 15.31
#